data_0232d34fbb0c7ba61f1e1ec3bfccec0c
#
_entry.id   0232d34fbb0c7ba61f1e1ec3bfccec0c
#
_cell.length_a   1.000
_cell.length_b   1.000
_cell.length_c   1.000
_cell.angle_alpha   90.00
_cell.angle_beta   90.00
_cell.angle_gamma   90.00
#
_symmetry.space_group_name_H-M   'P 1'
#
loop_
_entity.id
_entity.type
_entity.pdbx_description
1 polymer ?
#
loop_
_entity_poly.entity_id
_entity_poly.type
_entity_poly.pdbx_seq_one_letter_code
_entity_poly.pdbx_strand_id
1 'polypeptide(L)'
;VKSHLINRDEAEQYQVLIYNGNIKVYTLAGVEKTVVNATGATNYITNANPEKNFSCITVADYTFVINKTKVTAKDTTASASRPDEAIYYVKNGQYRTTYKIIIDGTEVANFQTLDNSNASNASSITTDNIATELTNDLNSNLSGYTIVRDGSIIYVKKDSGTFTSSVEDGLGGDGLIQLKDKIGSFSDLPYKGYTGFQIEITGDKGTEFDNYFVRWDGNAWVETVKDGLKNDFDKSTMPHLLIRTADGNFRFTPADGSSYTIGSTSYDVPNFKGRTVGDETTNPDPSFIGTTINDIFFYRNRLGICADENVIFSKAGEFFNYYFSTVTTTQDDDMVDISMSHNKVSILKFGIPFNEELLLFSDQSQFILKPEETLTAKTVSINQATEYEIDDSAKPVGLGQNIYFGFKRGTFAGVREYFISSDSEMKEATDTTINLPRYITSDIFSLKGSAAENVLFALSNADRNKLFVYKFYFDANQKALQRSWSSFIFESTDVILDLDIIQNFAYIVIKRSDGVYLEKMNLKANEVDTNLDFSVLLDRKTSVTGVYNSGTNLTTWTLPYPETATRSVVLGGNWSTNFRGRSLQVNQASNTTLTATGDYSSNPAFVGRNFNFKYEFSKFYVREAKTATSKASVNLGRLQIKKMALVFGDTGFFEIDITPLARTTGTHKFTGQILGSSGFILGVPNMESGTFKLPIQCKNTDVTIVIKSDSHLPCNFLSAEWNGIYSILSQRLT
;
A
#
# COMPACT_ATOMS: atom_id res chain seq x y z
N VAL A 1 0.54 0.10 15.82
CA VAL A 1 1.66 0.47 14.93
C VAL A 1 1.31 0.02 13.51
N LYS A 2 1.55 0.88 12.52
CA LYS A 2 1.52 0.50 11.11
C LYS A 2 2.94 0.25 10.65
N SER A 3 3.18 -0.92 10.10
CA SER A 3 4.44 -1.27 9.46
C SER A 3 4.32 -1.13 7.94
N HIS A 4 5.41 -0.75 7.29
CA HIS A 4 5.53 -0.71 5.84
C HIS A 4 6.97 -1.03 5.44
N LEU A 5 7.12 -1.93 4.49
CA LEU A 5 8.41 -2.32 3.95
C LEU A 5 8.73 -1.51 2.69
N ILE A 6 9.80 -0.73 2.73
CA ILE A 6 10.41 -0.16 1.54
C ILE A 6 11.34 -1.23 0.95
N ASN A 7 11.06 -1.66 -0.26
CA ASN A 7 11.87 -2.61 -1.00
C ASN A 7 12.13 -2.05 -2.40
N ARG A 8 13.09 -1.14 -2.50
CA ARG A 8 13.47 -0.51 -3.77
C ARG A 8 14.40 -1.39 -4.58
N ASP A 9 15.47 -1.84 -3.94
CA ASP A 9 16.47 -2.77 -4.46
C ASP A 9 17.16 -3.50 -3.30
N GLU A 10 18.14 -4.36 -3.58
CA GLU A 10 18.82 -5.14 -2.52
C GLU A 10 19.58 -4.28 -1.50
N ALA A 11 20.03 -3.09 -1.86
CA ALA A 11 20.77 -2.17 -0.99
C ALA A 11 19.85 -1.19 -0.23
N GLU A 12 18.66 -0.92 -0.77
CA GLU A 12 17.73 0.07 -0.27
C GLU A 12 16.45 -0.60 0.25
N GLN A 13 16.58 -1.32 1.37
CA GLN A 13 15.51 -2.04 2.06
C GLN A 13 15.37 -1.53 3.49
N TYR A 14 14.18 -1.05 3.84
CA TYR A 14 13.92 -0.43 5.13
C TYR A 14 12.57 -0.83 5.69
N GLN A 15 12.52 -0.99 7.01
CA GLN A 15 11.29 -1.15 7.78
C GLN A 15 10.84 0.21 8.31
N VAL A 16 9.70 0.68 7.85
CA VAL A 16 9.05 1.92 8.32
C VAL A 16 8.02 1.56 9.38
N LEU A 17 8.04 2.27 10.50
CA LEU A 17 7.09 2.14 11.60
C LEU A 17 6.38 3.48 11.83
N ILE A 18 5.06 3.48 11.68
CA ILE A 18 4.22 4.65 11.94
C ILE A 18 3.35 4.36 13.16
N TYR A 19 3.44 5.22 14.13
CA TYR A 19 2.65 5.18 15.35
C TYR A 19 2.19 6.58 15.72
N ASN A 20 1.27 6.70 16.67
CA ASN A 20 0.57 7.93 16.96
C ASN A 20 1.48 9.17 17.00
N GLY A 21 1.44 9.98 15.93
CA GLY A 21 2.22 11.23 15.79
C GLY A 21 3.72 11.04 15.55
N ASN A 22 4.18 9.84 15.19
CA ASN A 22 5.60 9.58 14.99
C ASN A 22 5.86 8.58 13.85
N ILE A 23 7.03 8.70 13.23
CA ILE A 23 7.50 7.80 12.16
C ILE A 23 8.98 7.48 12.38
N LYS A 24 9.34 6.21 12.27
CA LYS A 24 10.71 5.74 12.37
C LYS A 24 11.04 4.80 11.23
N VAL A 25 12.30 4.80 10.83
CA VAL A 25 12.81 3.96 9.75
C VAL A 25 14.03 3.19 10.24
N TYR A 26 14.04 1.89 9.96
CA TYR A 26 15.14 0.99 10.31
C TYR A 26 15.62 0.27 9.07
N THR A 27 16.94 0.02 8.98
CA THR A 27 17.45 -0.96 8.03
C THR A 27 16.98 -2.35 8.44
N LEU A 28 17.05 -3.32 7.52
CA LEU A 28 16.73 -4.72 7.86
C LEU A 28 17.73 -5.34 8.87
N ALA A 29 18.87 -4.71 9.09
CA ALA A 29 19.81 -5.05 10.15
C ALA A 29 19.46 -4.43 11.52
N GLY A 30 18.35 -3.67 11.61
CA GLY A 30 17.88 -3.06 12.85
C GLY A 30 18.52 -1.70 13.17
N VAL A 31 19.28 -1.10 12.26
CA VAL A 31 19.89 0.23 12.47
C VAL A 31 18.86 1.32 12.15
N GLU A 32 18.60 2.19 13.14
CA GLU A 32 17.69 3.33 12.96
C GLU A 32 18.30 4.37 12.01
N LYS A 33 17.48 4.84 11.07
CA LYS A 33 17.78 5.95 10.17
C LYS A 33 17.12 7.21 10.70
N THR A 34 17.80 8.34 10.56
CA THR A 34 17.24 9.62 10.96
C THR A 34 16.06 10.01 10.06
N VAL A 35 14.94 10.40 10.67
CA VAL A 35 13.80 10.96 9.96
C VAL A 35 13.64 12.43 10.35
N VAL A 36 13.87 13.33 9.39
CA VAL A 36 13.65 14.77 9.59
C VAL A 36 12.20 15.10 9.25
N ASN A 37 11.42 15.51 10.24
CA ASN A 37 10.04 15.90 10.05
C ASN A 37 9.94 17.37 9.63
N ALA A 38 9.19 17.68 8.58
CA ALA A 38 8.80 19.07 8.29
C ALA A 38 7.86 19.59 9.40
N THR A 39 7.84 20.91 9.58
CA THR A 39 7.02 21.55 10.61
C THR A 39 5.54 21.16 10.46
N GLY A 40 4.96 20.60 11.49
CA GLY A 40 3.56 20.18 11.52
C GLY A 40 3.24 18.88 10.78
N ALA A 41 4.17 18.28 10.04
CA ALA A 41 3.91 17.05 9.25
C ALA A 41 3.44 15.88 10.13
N THR A 42 3.93 15.76 11.34
CA THR A 42 3.55 14.67 12.26
C THR A 42 2.09 14.74 12.73
N ASN A 43 1.42 15.91 12.61
CA ASN A 43 -0.01 16.05 12.89
C ASN A 43 -0.86 15.18 11.97
N TYR A 44 -0.41 14.97 10.73
CA TYR A 44 -1.09 14.14 9.75
C TYR A 44 -1.12 12.65 10.18
N ILE A 45 -0.09 12.18 10.86
CA ILE A 45 0.02 10.79 11.34
C ILE A 45 -0.35 10.62 12.81
N THR A 46 -1.02 11.62 13.43
CA THR A 46 -1.55 11.50 14.77
C THR A 46 -2.88 10.75 14.75
N ASN A 47 -2.89 9.50 15.19
CA ASN A 47 -4.06 8.65 15.24
C ASN A 47 -3.88 7.52 16.27
N ALA A 48 -4.95 7.20 17.02
CA ALA A 48 -4.92 6.16 18.06
C ALA A 48 -4.80 4.73 17.51
N ASN A 49 -5.27 4.49 16.27
CA ASN A 49 -5.29 3.17 15.61
C ASN A 49 -4.50 3.19 14.28
N PRO A 50 -3.17 3.31 14.32
CA PRO A 50 -2.34 3.45 13.12
C PRO A 50 -2.46 2.26 12.17
N GLU A 51 -2.57 1.02 12.67
CA GLU A 51 -2.67 -0.21 11.88
C GLU A 51 -3.89 -0.22 10.96
N LYS A 52 -5.02 0.33 11.40
CA LYS A 52 -6.26 0.42 10.62
C LYS A 52 -6.30 1.66 9.73
N ASN A 53 -5.85 2.80 10.27
CA ASN A 53 -6.13 4.12 9.71
C ASN A 53 -5.02 4.66 8.79
N PHE A 54 -3.87 4.00 8.70
CA PHE A 54 -2.84 4.38 7.75
C PHE A 54 -2.68 3.32 6.66
N SER A 55 -2.42 3.79 5.44
CA SER A 55 -1.96 2.97 4.32
C SER A 55 -0.75 3.63 3.68
N CYS A 56 0.16 2.81 3.15
CA CYS A 56 1.39 3.30 2.55
C CYS A 56 1.65 2.56 1.25
N ILE A 57 2.27 3.27 0.31
CA ILE A 57 2.84 2.71 -0.90
C ILE A 57 4.16 3.41 -1.23
N THR A 58 5.15 2.63 -1.63
CA THR A 58 6.43 3.18 -2.12
C THR A 58 6.46 3.13 -3.64
N VAL A 59 6.75 4.29 -4.24
CA VAL A 59 6.94 4.45 -5.68
C VAL A 59 8.24 5.22 -5.87
N ALA A 60 9.23 4.58 -6.47
CA ALA A 60 10.59 5.11 -6.59
C ALA A 60 11.17 5.56 -5.22
N ASP A 61 11.55 6.84 -5.08
CA ASP A 61 12.12 7.40 -3.85
C ASP A 61 11.09 7.94 -2.86
N TYR A 62 9.81 7.84 -3.20
CA TYR A 62 8.73 8.38 -2.39
C TYR A 62 7.88 7.27 -1.78
N THR A 63 7.71 7.30 -0.46
CA THR A 63 6.68 6.52 0.22
C THR A 63 5.52 7.43 0.55
N PHE A 64 4.40 7.21 -0.11
CA PHE A 64 3.16 7.92 0.17
C PHE A 64 2.52 7.33 1.41
N VAL A 65 2.16 8.20 2.34
CA VAL A 65 1.45 7.85 3.58
C VAL A 65 0.09 8.53 3.56
N ILE A 66 -0.98 7.74 3.63
CA ILE A 66 -2.35 8.25 3.76
C ILE A 66 -2.90 8.03 5.16
N ASN A 67 -3.69 8.99 5.60
CA ASN A 67 -4.52 8.90 6.80
C ASN A 67 -5.99 8.79 6.39
N LYS A 68 -6.56 7.59 6.52
CA LYS A 68 -7.95 7.26 6.12
C LYS A 68 -9.03 8.00 6.91
N THR A 69 -8.64 8.74 7.95
CA THR A 69 -9.59 9.53 8.76
C THR A 69 -9.50 11.03 8.46
N LYS A 70 -8.57 11.43 7.59
CA LYS A 70 -8.38 12.84 7.24
C LYS A 70 -9.21 13.16 6.00
N VAL A 71 -10.16 14.08 6.13
CA VAL A 71 -10.91 14.60 4.98
C VAL A 71 -10.00 15.52 4.17
N THR A 72 -9.90 15.28 2.88
CA THR A 72 -9.13 16.11 1.96
C THR A 72 -9.87 17.40 1.64
N ALA A 73 -9.15 18.49 1.49
CA ALA A 73 -9.73 19.82 1.30
C ALA A 73 -8.95 20.63 0.25
N LYS A 74 -9.62 21.64 -0.28
CA LYS A 74 -8.98 22.71 -1.08
C LYS A 74 -8.32 23.73 -0.16
N ASP A 75 -7.30 24.39 -0.67
CA ASP A 75 -6.76 25.60 -0.02
C ASP A 75 -7.87 26.65 0.12
N THR A 76 -7.83 27.38 1.20
CA THR A 76 -8.77 28.48 1.46
C THR A 76 -8.52 29.70 0.59
N THR A 77 -7.29 29.84 0.06
CA THR A 77 -6.88 30.95 -0.77
C THR A 77 -7.40 30.80 -2.18
N ALA A 78 -8.17 31.78 -2.63
CA ALA A 78 -8.58 31.87 -4.02
C ALA A 78 -7.51 32.59 -4.85
N SER A 79 -7.44 32.30 -6.16
CA SER A 79 -6.66 33.11 -7.09
C SER A 79 -7.17 34.55 -7.09
N ALA A 80 -6.27 35.49 -7.39
CA ALA A 80 -6.67 36.89 -7.44
C ALA A 80 -7.79 37.11 -8.47
N SER A 81 -8.80 37.86 -8.07
CA SER A 81 -9.84 38.27 -9.02
C SER A 81 -9.24 39.16 -10.11
N ARG A 82 -9.70 38.98 -11.32
CA ARG A 82 -9.31 39.80 -12.45
C ARG A 82 -9.73 41.26 -12.19
N PRO A 83 -8.88 42.27 -12.49
CA PRO A 83 -9.30 43.66 -12.49
C PRO A 83 -10.34 43.89 -13.58
N ASP A 84 -11.14 44.94 -13.44
CA ASP A 84 -12.03 45.35 -14.52
C ASP A 84 -11.25 46.06 -15.61
N GLU A 85 -11.07 45.37 -16.74
CA GLU A 85 -10.10 45.74 -17.79
C GLU A 85 -10.67 45.44 -19.19
N ALA A 86 -10.17 46.13 -20.20
CA ALA A 86 -10.48 45.87 -21.58
C ALA A 86 -9.22 46.10 -22.48
N ILE A 87 -9.20 45.39 -23.59
CA ILE A 87 -8.28 45.69 -24.70
C ILE A 87 -9.10 46.14 -25.89
N TYR A 88 -8.72 47.29 -26.47
CA TYR A 88 -9.24 47.74 -27.74
C TYR A 88 -8.19 47.44 -28.80
N TYR A 89 -8.58 46.73 -29.85
CA TYR A 89 -7.69 46.32 -30.93
C TYR A 89 -8.11 46.93 -32.24
N VAL A 90 -7.27 47.80 -32.77
CA VAL A 90 -7.42 48.38 -34.12
C VAL A 90 -6.96 47.32 -35.12
N LYS A 91 -7.89 46.65 -35.74
CA LYS A 91 -7.66 45.53 -36.66
C LYS A 91 -7.37 46.02 -38.09
N ASN A 92 -8.06 47.05 -38.51
CA ASN A 92 -7.95 47.58 -39.86
C ASN A 92 -8.23 49.08 -39.88
N GLY A 93 -7.54 49.80 -40.73
CA GLY A 93 -7.75 51.23 -40.95
C GLY A 93 -8.23 51.53 -42.36
N GLN A 94 -9.29 52.35 -42.48
CA GLN A 94 -9.82 52.81 -43.76
C GLN A 94 -9.93 54.34 -43.79
N TYR A 95 -9.90 54.97 -45.01
CA TYR A 95 -10.06 56.38 -45.17
C TYR A 95 -11.52 56.83 -44.83
N ARG A 96 -11.67 58.02 -44.31
CA ARG A 96 -12.95 58.64 -43.93
C ARG A 96 -13.76 57.81 -42.96
N THR A 97 -13.15 57.05 -42.11
CA THR A 97 -13.76 56.17 -41.15
C THR A 97 -13.54 56.71 -39.74
N THR A 98 -14.62 56.70 -38.94
CA THR A 98 -14.58 57.15 -37.54
C THR A 98 -14.51 55.97 -36.61
N TYR A 99 -13.53 55.95 -35.72
CA TYR A 99 -13.30 54.96 -34.67
C TYR A 99 -13.63 55.58 -33.32
N LYS A 100 -14.48 54.92 -32.52
CA LYS A 100 -14.92 55.47 -31.24
C LYS A 100 -14.82 54.44 -30.14
N ILE A 101 -14.47 54.88 -28.93
CA ILE A 101 -14.52 54.11 -27.70
C ILE A 101 -15.49 54.81 -26.75
N ILE A 102 -16.44 54.04 -26.24
CA ILE A 102 -17.52 54.50 -25.35
C ILE A 102 -17.35 53.76 -24.01
N ILE A 103 -17.23 54.50 -22.93
CA ILE A 103 -17.09 53.96 -21.56
C ILE A 103 -18.22 54.54 -20.71
N ASP A 104 -18.94 53.68 -19.97
CA ASP A 104 -20.10 54.03 -19.12
C ASP A 104 -21.14 54.88 -19.87
N GLY A 105 -21.35 54.58 -21.18
CA GLY A 105 -22.29 55.26 -22.06
C GLY A 105 -21.80 56.61 -22.59
N THR A 106 -20.61 57.04 -22.26
CA THR A 106 -19.96 58.29 -22.72
C THR A 106 -18.90 58.03 -23.78
N GLU A 107 -18.94 58.72 -24.91
CA GLU A 107 -17.88 58.71 -25.91
C GLU A 107 -16.61 59.36 -25.29
N VAL A 108 -15.57 58.56 -25.07
CA VAL A 108 -14.34 59.00 -24.40
C VAL A 108 -13.15 59.09 -25.36
N ALA A 109 -13.23 58.48 -26.53
CA ALA A 109 -12.25 58.61 -27.58
C ALA A 109 -12.92 58.55 -28.95
N ASN A 110 -12.50 59.40 -29.87
CA ASN A 110 -13.08 59.53 -31.22
C ASN A 110 -11.99 60.03 -32.20
N PHE A 111 -11.66 59.20 -33.18
CA PHE A 111 -10.74 59.55 -34.22
C PHE A 111 -11.31 59.26 -35.61
N GLN A 112 -11.35 60.28 -36.47
CA GLN A 112 -11.72 60.17 -37.87
C GLN A 112 -10.47 60.21 -38.75
N THR A 113 -10.27 59.18 -39.54
CA THR A 113 -9.18 59.12 -40.52
C THR A 113 -9.41 60.10 -41.66
N LEU A 114 -8.31 60.59 -42.21
CA LEU A 114 -8.34 61.54 -43.35
C LEU A 114 -8.83 60.83 -44.62
N ASP A 115 -9.13 61.62 -45.64
CA ASP A 115 -9.51 61.08 -46.94
C ASP A 115 -8.31 60.67 -47.79
N ASN A 116 -8.57 60.04 -48.94
CA ASN A 116 -7.51 59.56 -49.85
C ASN A 116 -7.05 60.63 -50.88
N SER A 117 -7.34 61.91 -50.65
CA SER A 117 -7.02 62.97 -51.58
C SER A 117 -5.55 63.33 -51.66
N ASN A 118 -4.76 62.96 -50.63
CA ASN A 118 -3.34 63.23 -50.54
C ASN A 118 -2.58 61.95 -50.07
N ALA A 119 -1.46 61.65 -50.69
CA ALA A 119 -0.61 60.55 -50.33
C ALA A 119 -0.10 60.61 -48.88
N SER A 120 0.06 61.81 -48.32
CA SER A 120 0.44 62.01 -46.92
C SER A 120 -0.64 61.52 -45.92
N ASN A 121 -1.89 61.41 -46.37
CA ASN A 121 -3.00 60.94 -45.55
C ASN A 121 -2.95 59.42 -45.28
N ALA A 122 -2.10 58.68 -45.99
CA ALA A 122 -1.89 57.24 -45.78
C ALA A 122 -1.44 56.90 -44.36
N SER A 123 -0.75 57.78 -43.68
CA SER A 123 -0.35 57.59 -42.30
C SER A 123 -1.54 57.55 -41.33
N SER A 124 -2.62 58.29 -41.66
CA SER A 124 -3.81 58.35 -40.77
C SER A 124 -4.57 57.04 -40.68
N ILE A 125 -4.46 56.17 -41.69
CA ILE A 125 -5.14 54.86 -41.70
C ILE A 125 -4.30 53.74 -41.16
N THR A 126 -3.08 53.97 -40.72
CA THR A 126 -2.30 52.91 -40.06
C THR A 126 -2.91 52.57 -38.70
N THR A 127 -3.02 51.29 -38.40
CA THR A 127 -3.64 50.80 -37.15
C THR A 127 -2.95 51.36 -35.92
N ASP A 128 -1.61 51.57 -36.01
CA ASP A 128 -0.80 52.15 -34.95
C ASP A 128 -1.14 53.65 -34.72
N ASN A 129 -1.32 54.44 -35.81
CA ASN A 129 -1.71 55.81 -35.67
C ASN A 129 -3.12 55.99 -35.10
N ILE A 130 -4.11 55.21 -35.58
CA ILE A 130 -5.46 55.17 -35.03
C ILE A 130 -5.44 54.88 -33.55
N ALA A 131 -4.68 53.80 -33.12
CA ALA A 131 -4.53 53.47 -31.74
C ALA A 131 -3.85 54.59 -30.91
N THR A 132 -2.89 55.31 -31.50
CA THR A 132 -2.20 56.45 -30.85
C THR A 132 -3.23 57.57 -30.56
N GLU A 133 -3.99 57.98 -31.55
CA GLU A 133 -4.97 59.08 -31.39
C GLU A 133 -6.09 58.71 -30.40
N LEU A 134 -6.60 57.50 -30.49
CA LEU A 134 -7.57 57.00 -29.49
C LEU A 134 -6.98 56.98 -28.07
N THR A 135 -5.71 56.60 -27.92
CA THR A 135 -5.01 56.61 -26.62
C THR A 135 -4.84 58.05 -26.08
N ASN A 136 -4.52 59.02 -26.94
CA ASN A 136 -4.43 60.42 -26.55
C ASN A 136 -5.75 60.96 -25.99
N ASP A 137 -6.86 60.64 -26.67
CA ASP A 137 -8.20 60.98 -26.21
C ASP A 137 -8.56 60.32 -24.89
N LEU A 138 -8.28 59.00 -24.77
CA LEU A 138 -8.56 58.25 -23.52
C LEU A 138 -7.79 58.88 -22.36
N ASN A 139 -6.49 59.18 -22.51
CA ASN A 139 -5.70 59.83 -21.48
C ASN A 139 -6.21 61.22 -21.10
N SER A 140 -6.81 61.95 -22.07
CA SER A 140 -7.32 63.30 -21.84
C SER A 140 -8.68 63.28 -21.14
N ASN A 141 -9.52 62.29 -21.42
CA ASN A 141 -10.92 62.28 -21.02
C ASN A 141 -11.21 61.32 -19.83
N LEU A 142 -10.28 60.42 -19.48
CA LEU A 142 -10.44 59.48 -18.38
C LEU A 142 -9.53 59.80 -17.21
N SER A 143 -10.06 59.71 -16.01
CA SER A 143 -9.29 59.78 -14.78
C SER A 143 -9.60 58.55 -13.91
N GLY A 144 -8.59 57.98 -13.21
CA GLY A 144 -8.73 56.77 -12.43
C GLY A 144 -8.70 55.50 -13.28
N TYR A 145 -8.02 55.54 -14.42
CA TYR A 145 -7.77 54.43 -15.30
C TYR A 145 -6.28 54.34 -15.61
N THR A 146 -5.78 53.11 -15.70
CA THR A 146 -4.46 52.81 -16.25
C THR A 146 -4.63 52.51 -17.73
N ILE A 147 -3.98 53.27 -18.59
CA ILE A 147 -4.07 53.18 -20.07
C ILE A 147 -2.67 52.90 -20.60
N VAL A 148 -2.51 51.81 -21.36
CA VAL A 148 -1.18 51.42 -21.97
C VAL A 148 -1.43 51.04 -23.42
N ARG A 149 -0.66 51.60 -24.34
CA ARG A 149 -0.69 51.26 -25.77
C ARG A 149 0.54 50.41 -26.14
N ASP A 150 0.35 49.38 -26.93
CA ASP A 150 1.42 48.64 -27.61
C ASP A 150 1.01 48.31 -29.04
N GLY A 151 1.59 49.05 -29.98
CA GLY A 151 1.20 48.94 -31.40
C GLY A 151 -0.28 49.28 -31.62
N SER A 152 -1.01 48.38 -32.23
CA SER A 152 -2.44 48.54 -32.56
C SER A 152 -3.39 48.15 -31.42
N ILE A 153 -2.87 47.79 -30.21
CA ILE A 153 -3.69 47.49 -29.06
C ILE A 153 -3.62 48.59 -28.00
N ILE A 154 -4.76 48.83 -27.34
CA ILE A 154 -4.87 49.77 -26.22
C ILE A 154 -5.46 48.99 -25.04
N TYR A 155 -4.67 48.81 -24.00
CA TYR A 155 -5.12 48.25 -22.72
C TYR A 155 -5.67 49.36 -21.82
N VAL A 156 -6.83 49.13 -21.24
CA VAL A 156 -7.49 50.01 -20.29
C VAL A 156 -7.94 49.22 -19.07
N LYS A 157 -7.56 49.65 -17.90
CA LYS A 157 -7.96 49.08 -16.63
C LYS A 157 -8.50 50.19 -15.73
N LYS A 158 -9.65 49.97 -15.11
CA LYS A 158 -10.17 50.86 -14.06
C LYS A 158 -9.45 50.61 -12.76
N ASP A 159 -8.97 51.64 -12.10
CA ASP A 159 -8.19 51.51 -10.88
C ASP A 159 -9.05 51.08 -9.69
N SER A 160 -10.36 51.38 -9.71
CA SER A 160 -11.33 50.92 -8.73
C SER A 160 -12.75 50.85 -9.29
N GLY A 161 -13.51 49.83 -8.91
CA GLY A 161 -14.87 49.60 -9.40
C GLY A 161 -14.92 48.97 -10.78
N THR A 162 -16.10 49.01 -11.43
CA THR A 162 -16.38 48.39 -12.73
C THR A 162 -16.72 49.46 -13.77
N PHE A 163 -16.59 49.14 -15.06
CA PHE A 163 -17.03 49.98 -16.15
C PHE A 163 -17.68 49.15 -17.27
N THR A 164 -18.61 49.76 -17.97
CA THR A 164 -19.13 49.22 -19.23
C THR A 164 -18.36 49.84 -20.40
N SER A 165 -18.25 49.10 -21.50
CA SER A 165 -17.53 49.59 -22.67
C SER A 165 -18.12 49.05 -23.95
N SER A 166 -18.08 49.89 -25.02
CA SER A 166 -18.40 49.51 -26.39
C SER A 166 -17.53 50.28 -27.38
N VAL A 167 -17.48 49.79 -28.58
CA VAL A 167 -16.73 50.43 -29.69
C VAL A 167 -17.61 50.60 -30.90
N GLU A 168 -17.35 51.64 -31.71
CA GLU A 168 -17.95 51.88 -33.01
C GLU A 168 -16.85 52.19 -34.04
N ASP A 169 -16.92 51.61 -35.21
CA ASP A 169 -15.92 51.77 -36.25
C ASP A 169 -16.49 52.12 -37.63
N GLY A 170 -17.84 52.14 -37.74
CA GLY A 170 -18.46 52.34 -39.05
C GLY A 170 -18.23 51.22 -40.07
N LEU A 171 -17.54 50.13 -39.67
CA LEU A 171 -17.14 49.00 -40.51
C LEU A 171 -17.80 47.68 -40.03
N GLY A 172 -18.74 47.77 -39.09
CA GLY A 172 -19.43 46.60 -38.56
C GLY A 172 -18.57 45.72 -37.59
N GLY A 173 -17.49 46.28 -37.04
CA GLY A 173 -16.57 45.58 -36.14
C GLY A 173 -15.33 45.02 -36.82
N ASP A 174 -15.12 45.30 -38.10
CA ASP A 174 -13.95 44.89 -38.85
C ASP A 174 -12.72 45.83 -38.67
N GLY A 175 -12.93 47.00 -38.12
CA GLY A 175 -11.89 47.99 -37.91
C GLY A 175 -11.41 48.12 -36.47
N LEU A 176 -12.32 48.10 -35.51
CA LEU A 176 -12.04 48.23 -34.08
C LEU A 176 -12.86 47.23 -33.28
N ILE A 177 -12.22 46.36 -32.58
CA ILE A 177 -12.85 45.41 -31.70
C ILE A 177 -12.50 45.67 -30.24
N GLN A 178 -13.41 45.24 -29.36
CA GLN A 178 -13.26 45.29 -27.92
C GLN A 178 -13.16 43.89 -27.36
N LEU A 179 -12.14 43.65 -26.53
CA LEU A 179 -11.99 42.48 -25.69
C LEU A 179 -12.17 42.91 -24.24
N LYS A 180 -13.23 42.44 -23.59
CA LYS A 180 -13.47 42.78 -22.18
C LYS A 180 -13.70 41.51 -21.36
N ASP A 181 -14.90 40.94 -21.40
CA ASP A 181 -15.22 39.79 -20.55
C ASP A 181 -15.08 38.45 -21.31
N LYS A 182 -15.52 38.44 -22.56
CA LYS A 182 -15.56 37.26 -23.41
C LYS A 182 -15.44 37.57 -24.89
N ILE A 183 -15.02 36.60 -25.65
CA ILE A 183 -14.92 36.61 -27.10
C ILE A 183 -15.38 35.29 -27.70
N GLY A 184 -15.91 35.29 -28.92
CA GLY A 184 -16.47 34.11 -29.56
C GLY A 184 -15.41 33.04 -29.92
N SER A 185 -14.32 33.44 -30.53
CA SER A 185 -13.30 32.49 -31.02
C SER A 185 -11.89 32.91 -30.63
N PHE A 186 -11.01 31.93 -30.44
CA PHE A 186 -9.58 32.17 -30.25
C PHE A 186 -8.93 32.91 -31.43
N SER A 187 -9.42 32.66 -32.63
CA SER A 187 -8.94 33.32 -33.85
C SER A 187 -9.20 34.83 -33.90
N ASP A 188 -10.12 35.33 -33.10
CA ASP A 188 -10.46 36.75 -33.02
C ASP A 188 -9.56 37.55 -32.07
N LEU A 189 -8.71 36.83 -31.33
CA LEU A 189 -7.71 37.47 -30.45
C LEU A 189 -6.63 38.19 -31.25
N PRO A 190 -6.15 39.38 -30.78
CA PRO A 190 -5.04 40.04 -31.39
C PRO A 190 -3.74 39.24 -31.24
N TYR A 191 -2.80 39.44 -32.14
CA TYR A 191 -1.48 38.79 -32.10
C TYR A 191 -0.63 39.19 -30.88
N LYS A 192 -1.02 40.23 -30.18
CA LYS A 192 -0.45 40.72 -28.93
C LYS A 192 -1.55 40.96 -27.89
N GLY A 193 -1.17 40.92 -26.60
CA GLY A 193 -2.03 41.30 -25.49
C GLY A 193 -1.27 42.10 -24.44
N TYR A 194 -1.93 42.45 -23.36
CA TYR A 194 -1.28 43.02 -22.18
C TYR A 194 -0.96 41.91 -21.20
N THR A 195 0.26 41.87 -20.69
CA THR A 195 0.71 40.77 -19.80
C THR A 195 -0.21 40.62 -18.58
N GLY A 196 -0.81 39.46 -18.42
CA GLY A 196 -1.77 39.17 -17.36
C GLY A 196 -3.24 39.36 -17.75
N PHE A 197 -3.55 40.02 -18.88
CA PHE A 197 -4.94 40.14 -19.35
C PHE A 197 -5.55 38.77 -19.63
N GLN A 198 -6.73 38.54 -19.08
CA GLN A 198 -7.45 37.28 -19.17
C GLN A 198 -8.81 37.49 -19.83
N ILE A 199 -9.23 36.52 -20.66
CA ILE A 199 -10.55 36.58 -21.32
C ILE A 199 -11.13 35.18 -21.47
N GLU A 200 -12.45 35.07 -21.43
CA GLU A 200 -13.21 33.85 -21.70
C GLU A 200 -13.42 33.67 -23.22
N ILE A 201 -13.11 32.49 -23.74
CA ILE A 201 -13.47 32.06 -25.09
C ILE A 201 -14.76 31.23 -24.97
N THR A 202 -15.84 31.70 -25.68
CA THR A 202 -17.16 31.08 -25.58
C THR A 202 -17.49 30.13 -26.72
N GLY A 203 -16.58 29.94 -27.67
CA GLY A 203 -16.80 29.15 -28.89
C GLY A 203 -17.69 29.83 -29.91
N ASP A 204 -17.66 29.39 -31.17
CA ASP A 204 -18.53 29.84 -32.21
C ASP A 204 -19.97 29.30 -32.01
N LYS A 205 -20.98 30.08 -32.35
CA LYS A 205 -22.37 29.64 -32.30
C LYS A 205 -22.58 28.36 -33.10
N GLY A 206 -22.93 27.26 -32.38
CA GLY A 206 -23.20 25.95 -32.98
C GLY A 206 -22.05 24.94 -32.88
N THR A 207 -20.96 25.24 -32.18
CA THR A 207 -19.93 24.29 -31.79
C THR A 207 -20.22 23.73 -30.39
N GLU A 208 -19.96 22.44 -30.16
CA GLU A 208 -20.16 21.78 -28.86
C GLU A 208 -18.96 22.00 -27.93
N PHE A 209 -18.18 23.07 -28.14
CA PHE A 209 -17.02 23.34 -27.29
C PHE A 209 -17.43 24.10 -26.02
N ASP A 210 -16.95 23.58 -24.88
CA ASP A 210 -17.10 24.26 -23.60
C ASP A 210 -16.31 25.57 -23.58
N ASN A 211 -16.76 26.53 -22.77
CA ASN A 211 -16.05 27.76 -22.55
C ASN A 211 -14.68 27.47 -21.86
N TYR A 212 -13.67 28.22 -22.23
CA TYR A 212 -12.35 28.17 -21.59
C TYR A 212 -11.73 29.56 -21.47
N PHE A 213 -10.70 29.66 -20.63
CA PHE A 213 -10.05 30.93 -20.31
C PHE A 213 -8.65 30.97 -20.88
N VAL A 214 -8.27 32.11 -21.44
CA VAL A 214 -6.91 32.37 -21.91
C VAL A 214 -6.35 33.63 -21.30
N ARG A 215 -5.06 33.66 -21.11
CA ARG A 215 -4.32 34.79 -20.58
C ARG A 215 -3.10 35.08 -21.46
N TRP A 216 -2.80 36.34 -21.66
CA TRP A 216 -1.53 36.75 -22.31
C TRP A 216 -0.37 36.61 -21.31
N ASP A 217 0.62 35.77 -21.60
CA ASP A 217 1.77 35.52 -20.72
C ASP A 217 2.92 36.50 -20.95
N GLY A 218 2.83 37.36 -21.94
CA GLY A 218 3.86 38.29 -22.45
C GLY A 218 4.37 37.92 -23.84
N ASN A 219 4.13 36.67 -24.29
CA ASN A 219 4.58 36.15 -25.59
C ASN A 219 3.44 35.54 -26.41
N ALA A 220 2.51 34.85 -25.72
CA ALA A 220 1.41 34.13 -26.35
C ALA A 220 0.13 34.12 -25.48
N TRP A 221 -1.01 33.84 -26.13
CA TRP A 221 -2.22 33.49 -25.43
C TRP A 221 -2.13 32.04 -24.98
N VAL A 222 -2.22 31.80 -23.66
CA VAL A 222 -2.13 30.48 -23.05
C VAL A 222 -3.39 30.19 -22.25
N GLU A 223 -3.82 28.93 -22.25
CA GLU A 223 -4.93 28.50 -21.39
C GLU A 223 -4.63 28.80 -19.92
N THR A 224 -5.63 29.19 -19.16
CA THR A 224 -5.50 29.53 -17.76
C THR A 224 -6.76 29.13 -16.97
N VAL A 225 -6.63 29.10 -15.64
CA VAL A 225 -7.77 28.91 -14.76
C VAL A 225 -8.59 30.20 -14.66
N LYS A 226 -9.90 30.06 -14.52
CA LYS A 226 -10.79 31.18 -14.20
C LYS A 226 -10.32 31.90 -12.94
N ASP A 227 -10.39 33.21 -12.94
CA ASP A 227 -10.05 34.05 -11.80
C ASP A 227 -11.00 33.89 -10.61
N GLY A 228 -10.53 34.19 -9.40
CA GLY A 228 -11.32 34.14 -8.17
C GLY A 228 -11.67 32.74 -7.66
N LEU A 229 -11.17 31.67 -8.26
CA LEU A 229 -11.40 30.29 -7.83
C LEU A 229 -10.35 29.79 -6.84
N LYS A 230 -10.79 28.90 -5.94
CA LYS A 230 -9.89 28.07 -5.14
C LYS A 230 -9.37 26.94 -6.03
N ASN A 231 -8.15 27.06 -6.51
CA ASN A 231 -7.58 26.18 -7.52
C ASN A 231 -6.51 25.23 -6.99
N ASP A 232 -6.15 25.30 -5.72
CA ASP A 232 -5.13 24.45 -5.12
C ASP A 232 -5.67 23.57 -3.99
N PHE A 233 -4.90 22.54 -3.60
CA PHE A 233 -5.21 21.65 -2.49
C PHE A 233 -4.67 22.20 -1.16
N ASP A 234 -5.37 21.94 -0.06
CA ASP A 234 -4.77 22.05 1.28
C ASP A 234 -3.80 20.88 1.47
N LYS A 235 -2.51 21.14 1.25
CA LYS A 235 -1.44 20.14 1.29
C LYS A 235 -1.34 19.41 2.65
N SER A 236 -1.83 20.03 3.72
CA SER A 236 -1.86 19.43 5.06
C SER A 236 -2.89 18.30 5.18
N THR A 237 -3.85 18.23 4.25
CA THR A 237 -4.89 17.20 4.20
C THR A 237 -4.60 16.10 3.17
N MET A 238 -3.67 16.35 2.26
CA MET A 238 -3.26 15.43 1.21
C MET A 238 -2.27 14.38 1.71
N PRO A 239 -2.05 13.27 0.97
CA PRO A 239 -1.05 12.28 1.33
C PRO A 239 0.33 12.91 1.57
N HIS A 240 0.95 12.52 2.69
CA HIS A 240 2.30 12.98 3.02
C HIS A 240 3.36 12.03 2.45
N LEU A 241 4.57 12.53 2.31
CA LEU A 241 5.70 11.80 1.74
C LEU A 241 6.74 11.49 2.80
N LEU A 242 7.21 10.24 2.80
CA LEU A 242 8.49 9.88 3.38
C LEU A 242 9.50 9.76 2.22
N ILE A 243 10.41 10.70 2.14
CA ILE A 243 11.38 10.84 1.06
C ILE A 243 12.72 10.26 1.52
N ARG A 244 13.30 9.36 0.72
CA ARG A 244 14.68 8.91 0.90
C ARG A 244 15.62 10.04 0.45
N THR A 245 16.42 10.56 1.35
CA THR A 245 17.30 11.70 1.10
C THR A 245 18.70 11.27 0.65
N ALA A 246 19.41 12.15 -0.05
CA ALA A 246 20.71 11.86 -0.66
C ALA A 246 21.80 11.43 0.33
N ASP A 247 21.67 11.81 1.61
CA ASP A 247 22.59 11.42 2.70
C ASP A 247 22.30 10.06 3.33
N GLY A 248 21.33 9.31 2.81
CA GLY A 248 20.97 8.01 3.32
C GLY A 248 19.98 8.01 4.49
N ASN A 249 19.41 9.16 4.79
CA ASN A 249 18.36 9.38 5.79
C ASN A 249 16.99 9.56 5.15
N PHE A 250 16.03 10.03 5.92
CA PHE A 250 14.64 10.22 5.45
C PHE A 250 14.11 11.60 5.86
N ARG A 251 13.18 12.10 5.07
CA ARG A 251 12.40 13.30 5.38
C ARG A 251 10.91 12.97 5.29
N PHE A 252 10.16 13.32 6.34
CA PHE A 252 8.70 13.22 6.33
C PHE A 252 8.08 14.62 6.20
N THR A 253 7.26 14.83 5.16
CA THR A 253 6.79 16.15 4.75
C THR A 253 5.46 16.06 3.99
N PRO A 254 4.57 17.09 4.04
CA PRO A 254 3.53 17.23 3.03
C PRO A 254 4.17 17.41 1.64
N ALA A 255 3.45 17.06 0.58
CA ALA A 255 3.87 17.31 -0.80
C ALA A 255 3.41 18.71 -1.21
N ASP A 256 4.17 19.74 -0.82
CA ASP A 256 3.80 21.16 -0.88
C ASP A 256 4.72 22.02 -1.76
N GLY A 257 5.72 21.42 -2.41
CA GLY A 257 6.69 22.15 -3.23
C GLY A 257 7.74 22.94 -2.43
N SER A 258 7.80 22.76 -1.11
CA SER A 258 8.85 23.36 -0.28
C SER A 258 10.22 22.79 -0.64
N SER A 259 11.30 23.54 -0.36
CA SER A 259 12.65 23.05 -0.51
C SER A 259 13.30 22.72 0.82
N TYR A 260 14.29 21.82 0.78
CA TYR A 260 15.13 21.46 1.93
C TYR A 260 16.59 21.31 1.48
N THR A 261 17.52 21.46 2.42
CA THR A 261 18.95 21.43 2.12
C THR A 261 19.63 20.24 2.80
N ILE A 262 20.51 19.56 2.06
CA ILE A 262 21.43 18.55 2.59
C ILE A 262 22.84 18.94 2.22
N GLY A 263 23.66 19.21 3.23
CA GLY A 263 24.99 19.81 3.01
C GLY A 263 24.85 21.19 2.38
N SER A 264 25.32 21.35 1.16
CA SER A 264 25.21 22.60 0.36
C SER A 264 24.19 22.52 -0.78
N THR A 265 23.53 21.38 -0.97
CA THR A 265 22.60 21.15 -2.09
C THR A 265 21.16 21.33 -1.64
N SER A 266 20.38 22.12 -2.38
CA SER A 266 18.94 22.27 -2.20
C SER A 266 18.19 21.23 -3.03
N TYR A 267 17.14 20.68 -2.45
CA TYR A 267 16.23 19.71 -3.07
C TYR A 267 14.79 20.18 -2.89
N ASP A 268 13.98 20.01 -3.91
CA ASP A 268 12.57 20.37 -3.87
C ASP A 268 11.72 19.17 -3.48
N VAL A 269 10.74 19.40 -2.61
CA VAL A 269 9.68 18.46 -2.30
C VAL A 269 8.70 18.47 -3.47
N PRO A 270 8.21 17.31 -3.94
CA PRO A 270 7.11 17.28 -4.91
C PRO A 270 5.90 18.08 -4.43
N ASN A 271 5.13 18.61 -5.37
CA ASN A 271 3.92 19.38 -5.08
C ASN A 271 2.70 18.75 -5.74
N PHE A 272 1.63 18.49 -4.98
CA PHE A 272 0.34 18.24 -5.57
C PHE A 272 -0.12 19.48 -6.34
N LYS A 273 -0.18 19.35 -7.66
CA LYS A 273 -0.48 20.48 -8.57
C LYS A 273 -1.94 20.88 -8.42
N GLY A 274 -2.19 22.17 -8.29
CA GLY A 274 -3.54 22.72 -8.35
C GLY A 274 -4.05 22.78 -9.80
N ARG A 275 -5.32 23.19 -9.95
CA ARG A 275 -5.94 23.44 -11.26
C ARG A 275 -5.23 24.60 -11.95
N THR A 276 -4.76 24.40 -13.17
CA THR A 276 -4.05 25.40 -13.97
C THR A 276 -4.83 25.93 -15.17
N VAL A 277 -5.90 25.22 -15.57
CA VAL A 277 -6.74 25.56 -16.72
C VAL A 277 -8.23 25.31 -16.42
N GLY A 278 -9.12 26.03 -17.10
CA GLY A 278 -10.56 25.86 -17.02
C GLY A 278 -11.20 26.38 -15.73
N ASP A 279 -12.35 25.86 -15.39
CA ASP A 279 -13.11 26.18 -14.18
C ASP A 279 -13.70 24.91 -13.51
N GLU A 280 -14.66 25.09 -12.62
CA GLU A 280 -15.29 23.98 -11.88
C GLU A 280 -16.15 23.07 -12.79
N THR A 281 -16.53 23.55 -13.97
CA THR A 281 -17.34 22.78 -14.94
C THR A 281 -16.44 22.04 -15.93
N THR A 282 -15.43 22.70 -16.47
CA THR A 282 -14.60 22.19 -17.55
C THR A 282 -13.41 21.37 -17.04
N ASN A 283 -12.96 21.65 -15.82
CA ASN A 283 -11.89 20.90 -15.12
C ASN A 283 -12.28 20.75 -13.65
N PRO A 284 -13.25 19.88 -13.33
CA PRO A 284 -13.79 19.75 -11.98
C PRO A 284 -12.74 19.30 -10.95
N ASP A 285 -13.04 19.53 -9.67
CA ASP A 285 -12.22 19.02 -8.59
C ASP A 285 -12.26 17.48 -8.59
N PRO A 286 -11.13 16.82 -8.31
CA PRO A 286 -11.11 15.36 -8.14
C PRO A 286 -12.09 14.91 -7.04
N SER A 287 -12.78 13.78 -7.25
CA SER A 287 -13.83 13.27 -6.35
C SER A 287 -13.36 12.94 -4.94
N PHE A 288 -12.05 12.88 -4.69
CA PHE A 288 -11.55 12.73 -3.33
C PHE A 288 -11.64 14.01 -2.48
N ILE A 289 -11.88 15.18 -3.08
CA ILE A 289 -12.03 16.44 -2.33
C ILE A 289 -13.34 16.43 -1.54
N GLY A 290 -13.24 16.73 -0.24
CA GLY A 290 -14.37 16.70 0.69
C GLY A 290 -14.65 15.31 1.30
N THR A 291 -13.88 14.29 0.92
CA THR A 291 -14.00 12.90 1.41
C THR A 291 -12.69 12.40 2.01
N THR A 292 -12.68 11.17 2.48
CA THR A 292 -11.47 10.51 2.97
C THR A 292 -10.87 9.59 1.92
N ILE A 293 -9.54 9.52 1.86
CA ILE A 293 -8.85 8.58 1.01
C ILE A 293 -8.78 7.22 1.73
N ASN A 294 -9.37 6.19 1.15
CA ASN A 294 -9.43 4.85 1.74
C ASN A 294 -8.21 4.00 1.41
N ASP A 295 -7.68 4.09 0.19
CA ASP A 295 -6.47 3.40 -0.23
C ASP A 295 -5.72 4.19 -1.30
N ILE A 296 -4.44 3.89 -1.43
CA ILE A 296 -3.56 4.39 -2.47
C ILE A 296 -2.80 3.20 -3.08
N PHE A 297 -2.68 3.19 -4.40
CA PHE A 297 -2.05 2.12 -5.15
C PHE A 297 -1.39 2.64 -6.41
N PHE A 298 -0.57 1.83 -7.05
CA PHE A 298 0.12 2.18 -8.29
C PHE A 298 -0.33 1.23 -9.40
N TYR A 299 -0.77 1.79 -10.52
CA TYR A 299 -1.25 1.00 -11.64
C TYR A 299 -1.02 1.73 -12.97
N ARG A 300 -0.40 1.05 -13.95
CA ARG A 300 -0.12 1.56 -15.29
C ARG A 300 0.49 2.97 -15.31
N ASN A 301 1.58 3.14 -14.55
CA ASN A 301 2.33 4.41 -14.42
C ASN A 301 1.50 5.59 -13.90
N ARG A 302 0.48 5.31 -13.10
CA ARG A 302 -0.39 6.30 -12.45
C ARG A 302 -0.52 5.99 -10.97
N LEU A 303 -0.62 7.02 -10.15
CA LEU A 303 -0.96 6.90 -8.75
C LEU A 303 -2.49 6.91 -8.63
N GLY A 304 -3.05 5.80 -8.16
CA GLY A 304 -4.50 5.60 -7.99
C GLY A 304 -4.92 5.82 -6.55
N ILE A 305 -6.08 6.42 -6.38
CA ILE A 305 -6.74 6.72 -5.11
C ILE A 305 -8.14 6.10 -5.11
N CYS A 306 -8.51 5.42 -4.02
CA CYS A 306 -9.88 5.04 -3.73
C CYS A 306 -10.49 6.03 -2.74
N ALA A 307 -11.61 6.67 -3.11
CA ALA A 307 -12.36 7.59 -2.26
C ALA A 307 -13.86 7.42 -2.50
N ASP A 308 -14.62 7.15 -1.45
CA ASP A 308 -16.03 6.79 -1.52
C ASP A 308 -16.30 5.71 -2.60
N GLU A 309 -17.12 5.99 -3.61
CA GLU A 309 -17.43 5.11 -4.73
C GLU A 309 -16.53 5.34 -5.95
N ASN A 310 -15.52 6.22 -5.83
CA ASN A 310 -14.69 6.67 -6.94
C ASN A 310 -13.29 6.04 -6.90
N VAL A 311 -12.76 5.84 -8.09
CA VAL A 311 -11.34 5.57 -8.35
C VAL A 311 -10.78 6.72 -9.16
N ILE A 312 -9.76 7.35 -8.62
CA ILE A 312 -9.13 8.53 -9.20
C ILE A 312 -7.67 8.22 -9.50
N PHE A 313 -7.24 8.44 -10.74
CA PHE A 313 -5.86 8.26 -11.17
C PHE A 313 -5.21 9.58 -11.50
N SER A 314 -3.97 9.74 -11.11
CA SER A 314 -3.15 10.86 -11.53
C SER A 314 -2.95 10.86 -13.05
N LYS A 315 -2.48 11.97 -13.61
CA LYS A 315 -1.92 12.02 -14.97
C LYS A 315 -0.80 10.99 -15.11
N ALA A 316 -0.67 10.34 -16.28
CA ALA A 316 0.33 9.32 -16.50
C ALA A 316 1.75 9.88 -16.35
N GLY A 317 2.57 9.26 -15.48
CA GLY A 317 3.93 9.73 -15.17
C GLY A 317 4.00 10.97 -14.27
N GLU A 318 2.88 11.64 -13.98
CA GLU A 318 2.81 12.79 -13.09
C GLU A 318 1.98 12.45 -11.84
N PHE A 319 2.58 11.82 -10.85
CA PHE A 319 1.89 11.25 -9.68
C PHE A 319 1.24 12.28 -8.75
N PHE A 320 1.57 13.55 -8.92
CA PHE A 320 1.07 14.69 -8.12
C PHE A 320 0.08 15.56 -8.89
N ASN A 321 -0.34 15.17 -10.09
CA ASN A 321 -1.27 15.92 -10.93
C ASN A 321 -2.60 15.17 -11.10
N TYR A 322 -3.69 15.78 -10.59
CA TYR A 322 -5.05 15.25 -10.64
C TYR A 322 -6.03 16.21 -11.33
N TYR A 323 -5.53 17.07 -12.21
CA TYR A 323 -6.31 17.97 -13.06
C TYR A 323 -5.94 17.79 -14.52
N PHE A 324 -6.84 18.15 -15.41
CA PHE A 324 -6.54 18.22 -16.85
C PHE A 324 -5.48 19.29 -17.13
N SER A 325 -4.63 19.02 -18.09
CA SER A 325 -3.59 19.96 -18.55
C SER A 325 -4.11 20.95 -19.58
N THR A 326 -5.18 20.60 -20.28
CA THR A 326 -5.93 21.44 -21.23
C THR A 326 -7.39 21.04 -21.19
N VAL A 327 -8.30 21.99 -21.43
CA VAL A 327 -9.75 21.72 -21.51
C VAL A 327 -10.27 21.76 -22.94
N THR A 328 -9.44 22.08 -23.90
CA THR A 328 -9.80 22.14 -25.32
C THR A 328 -9.77 20.78 -25.99
N THR A 329 -8.95 19.84 -25.49
CA THR A 329 -8.84 18.46 -26.01
C THR A 329 -8.57 17.49 -24.89
N THR A 330 -9.17 16.31 -24.94
CA THR A 330 -8.85 15.22 -24.00
C THR A 330 -7.62 14.49 -24.48
N GLN A 331 -6.61 14.39 -23.62
CA GLN A 331 -5.33 13.70 -23.89
C GLN A 331 -5.37 12.26 -23.30
N ASP A 332 -4.63 11.34 -23.91
CA ASP A 332 -4.59 9.94 -23.43
C ASP A 332 -3.86 9.78 -22.08
N ASP A 333 -3.02 10.73 -21.75
CA ASP A 333 -2.28 10.76 -20.48
C ASP A 333 -3.00 11.52 -19.36
N ASP A 334 -4.14 12.17 -19.64
CA ASP A 334 -4.92 12.92 -18.66
C ASP A 334 -5.34 12.07 -17.46
N MET A 335 -5.65 12.74 -16.36
CA MET A 335 -6.22 12.13 -15.16
C MET A 335 -7.52 11.38 -15.48
N VAL A 336 -7.83 10.38 -14.66
CA VAL A 336 -9.09 9.63 -14.77
C VAL A 336 -9.80 9.66 -13.43
N ASP A 337 -11.05 10.08 -13.42
CA ASP A 337 -11.92 10.02 -12.25
C ASP A 337 -13.23 9.33 -12.67
N ILE A 338 -13.45 8.15 -12.09
CA ILE A 338 -14.58 7.32 -12.47
C ILE A 338 -15.29 6.79 -11.24
N SER A 339 -16.61 6.94 -11.21
CA SER A 339 -17.46 6.36 -10.18
C SER A 339 -17.99 5.00 -10.58
N MET A 340 -18.22 4.15 -9.59
CA MET A 340 -18.94 2.91 -9.80
C MET A 340 -20.43 3.15 -9.92
N SER A 341 -21.06 2.44 -10.87
CA SER A 341 -22.52 2.38 -10.98
C SER A 341 -23.00 1.04 -10.43
N HIS A 342 -23.57 1.05 -9.24
CA HIS A 342 -24.11 -0.15 -8.59
C HIS A 342 -25.45 0.17 -7.90
N ASN A 343 -26.29 -0.85 -7.69
CA ASN A 343 -27.60 -0.71 -7.03
C ASN A 343 -27.52 -0.55 -5.50
N LYS A 344 -26.33 -0.75 -4.92
CA LYS A 344 -26.02 -0.56 -3.49
C LYS A 344 -24.87 0.45 -3.38
N VAL A 345 -24.86 1.24 -2.33
CA VAL A 345 -23.69 2.07 -1.98
C VAL A 345 -22.50 1.16 -1.74
N SER A 346 -21.45 1.34 -2.50
CA SER A 346 -20.27 0.47 -2.51
C SER A 346 -19.00 1.28 -2.30
N ILE A 347 -18.71 1.61 -1.04
CA ILE A 347 -17.51 2.37 -0.68
C ILE A 347 -16.27 1.53 -0.97
N LEU A 348 -15.40 2.02 -1.84
CA LEU A 348 -14.14 1.37 -2.18
C LEU A 348 -13.16 1.43 -1.01
N LYS A 349 -12.64 0.28 -0.64
CA LYS A 349 -11.68 0.11 0.46
C LYS A 349 -10.27 -0.11 -0.02
N PHE A 350 -10.08 -0.90 -1.10
CA PHE A 350 -8.77 -1.27 -1.60
C PHE A 350 -8.73 -1.39 -3.12
N GLY A 351 -7.60 -1.01 -3.71
CA GLY A 351 -7.26 -1.26 -5.11
C GLY A 351 -6.04 -2.19 -5.21
N ILE A 352 -6.19 -3.33 -5.89
CA ILE A 352 -5.15 -4.34 -6.02
C ILE A 352 -4.92 -4.65 -7.50
N PRO A 353 -3.74 -4.37 -8.07
CA PRO A 353 -3.39 -4.84 -9.41
C PRO A 353 -3.38 -6.36 -9.46
N PHE A 354 -4.06 -6.94 -10.46
CA PHE A 354 -4.22 -8.38 -10.60
C PHE A 354 -4.36 -8.78 -12.07
N ASN A 355 -3.43 -9.56 -12.61
CA ASN A 355 -3.47 -10.08 -13.98
C ASN A 355 -3.86 -9.01 -15.02
N GLU A 356 -3.08 -7.96 -15.19
CA GLU A 356 -3.33 -6.84 -16.12
C GLU A 356 -4.58 -5.98 -15.80
N GLU A 357 -5.44 -6.41 -14.91
CA GLU A 357 -6.63 -5.71 -14.46
C GLU A 357 -6.38 -5.04 -13.09
N LEU A 358 -7.24 -4.12 -12.70
CA LEU A 358 -7.28 -3.60 -11.34
C LEU A 358 -8.53 -4.14 -10.64
N LEU A 359 -8.31 -4.93 -9.60
CA LEU A 359 -9.40 -5.42 -8.74
C LEU A 359 -9.66 -4.42 -7.61
N LEU A 360 -10.89 -3.97 -7.53
CA LEU A 360 -11.36 -3.01 -6.53
C LEU A 360 -12.26 -3.73 -5.52
N PHE A 361 -11.96 -3.55 -4.26
CA PHE A 361 -12.71 -4.14 -3.16
C PHE A 361 -13.56 -3.08 -2.47
N SER A 362 -14.87 -3.30 -2.41
CA SER A 362 -15.75 -2.65 -1.46
C SER A 362 -16.01 -3.58 -0.27
N ASP A 363 -16.80 -3.15 0.69
CA ASP A 363 -17.19 -3.96 1.85
C ASP A 363 -18.02 -5.21 1.48
N GLN A 364 -18.75 -5.20 0.38
CA GLN A 364 -19.66 -6.28 -0.02
C GLN A 364 -19.41 -6.88 -1.39
N SER A 365 -18.65 -6.20 -2.25
CA SER A 365 -18.50 -6.58 -3.65
C SER A 365 -17.09 -6.32 -4.16
N GLN A 366 -16.70 -7.04 -5.21
CA GLN A 366 -15.48 -6.83 -5.94
C GLN A 366 -15.81 -6.34 -7.35
N PHE A 367 -15.09 -5.33 -7.80
CA PHE A 367 -15.22 -4.75 -9.12
C PHE A 367 -13.91 -4.89 -9.87
N ILE A 368 -13.99 -4.90 -11.18
CA ILE A 368 -12.84 -4.93 -12.07
C ILE A 368 -12.85 -3.66 -12.89
N LEU A 369 -11.75 -2.95 -12.81
CA LEU A 369 -11.42 -1.91 -13.76
C LEU A 369 -10.54 -2.54 -14.85
N LYS A 370 -11.07 -2.57 -16.06
CA LYS A 370 -10.38 -3.09 -17.24
C LYS A 370 -10.26 -1.98 -18.27
N PRO A 371 -9.06 -1.49 -18.53
CA PRO A 371 -8.83 -0.61 -19.68
C PRO A 371 -8.76 -1.49 -20.94
N GLU A 372 -9.13 -0.97 -22.10
CA GLU A 372 -8.93 -1.66 -23.38
C GLU A 372 -7.42 -1.82 -23.67
N GLU A 373 -6.81 -0.90 -24.40
CA GLU A 373 -5.35 -0.90 -24.62
C GLU A 373 -4.63 0.07 -23.69
N THR A 374 -5.16 1.31 -23.57
CA THR A 374 -4.65 2.36 -22.71
C THR A 374 -5.68 2.76 -21.65
N LEU A 375 -5.21 3.17 -20.48
CA LEU A 375 -6.06 3.68 -19.40
C LEU A 375 -6.34 5.16 -19.66
N THR A 376 -7.48 5.46 -20.25
CA THR A 376 -7.97 6.83 -20.48
C THR A 376 -9.38 7.00 -19.93
N ALA A 377 -9.82 8.24 -19.74
CA ALA A 377 -11.19 8.54 -19.29
C ALA A 377 -12.27 8.01 -20.26
N LYS A 378 -11.92 7.79 -21.54
CA LYS A 378 -12.84 7.31 -22.58
C LYS A 378 -12.91 5.79 -22.68
N THR A 379 -11.82 5.07 -22.33
CA THR A 379 -11.69 3.63 -22.52
C THR A 379 -11.86 2.82 -21.24
N VAL A 380 -11.84 3.47 -20.08
CA VAL A 380 -11.97 2.81 -18.79
C VAL A 380 -13.40 2.39 -18.51
N SER A 381 -13.58 1.15 -18.05
CA SER A 381 -14.85 0.65 -17.55
C SER A 381 -14.67 -0.06 -16.21
N ILE A 382 -15.65 0.08 -15.32
CA ILE A 382 -15.71 -0.63 -14.05
C ILE A 382 -16.94 -1.54 -14.09
N ASN A 383 -16.71 -2.84 -13.92
CA ASN A 383 -17.76 -3.83 -13.91
C ASN A 383 -17.71 -4.64 -12.60
N GLN A 384 -18.87 -5.00 -12.08
CA GLN A 384 -18.96 -5.90 -10.95
C GLN A 384 -18.45 -7.28 -11.37
N ALA A 385 -17.55 -7.87 -10.56
CA ALA A 385 -17.00 -9.19 -10.79
C ALA A 385 -17.65 -10.25 -9.89
N THR A 386 -17.74 -9.97 -8.59
CA THR A 386 -18.21 -10.90 -7.58
C THR A 386 -18.83 -10.16 -6.39
N GLU A 387 -19.64 -10.87 -5.59
CA GLU A 387 -20.23 -10.36 -4.34
C GLU A 387 -19.73 -11.19 -3.16
N TYR A 388 -18.62 -10.80 -2.59
CA TYR A 388 -18.10 -11.38 -1.35
C TYR A 388 -17.88 -10.29 -0.31
N GLU A 389 -18.40 -10.49 0.89
CA GLU A 389 -18.11 -9.60 2.02
C GLU A 389 -16.64 -9.71 2.41
N ILE A 390 -16.02 -8.56 2.70
CA ILE A 390 -14.64 -8.46 3.19
C ILE A 390 -14.57 -7.83 4.58
N ASP A 391 -13.49 -8.07 5.28
CA ASP A 391 -13.09 -7.29 6.45
C ASP A 391 -12.16 -6.17 6.00
N ASP A 392 -12.58 -4.91 6.17
CA ASP A 392 -11.84 -3.72 5.79
C ASP A 392 -10.64 -3.40 6.71
N SER A 393 -10.43 -4.21 7.74
CA SER A 393 -9.33 -4.03 8.70
C SER A 393 -7.98 -4.42 8.12
N ALA A 394 -7.93 -5.37 7.17
CA ALA A 394 -6.72 -5.83 6.53
C ALA A 394 -6.78 -5.67 5.01
N LYS A 395 -5.75 -5.06 4.44
CA LYS A 395 -5.61 -4.97 2.97
C LYS A 395 -5.43 -6.37 2.38
N PRO A 396 -6.17 -6.73 1.30
CA PRO A 396 -5.95 -7.96 0.57
C PRO A 396 -4.51 -8.09 0.06
N VAL A 397 -3.99 -9.31 0.00
CA VAL A 397 -2.62 -9.59 -0.44
C VAL A 397 -2.62 -10.51 -1.66
N GLY A 398 -1.89 -10.13 -2.70
CA GLY A 398 -1.65 -10.96 -3.88
C GLY A 398 -0.46 -11.89 -3.65
N LEU A 399 -0.66 -13.19 -3.86
CA LEU A 399 0.39 -14.20 -3.78
C LEU A 399 0.35 -15.09 -5.03
N GLY A 400 1.29 -14.86 -5.94
CA GLY A 400 1.30 -15.52 -7.23
C GLY A 400 0.08 -15.12 -8.08
N GLN A 401 -0.73 -16.09 -8.43
CA GLN A 401 -1.94 -15.89 -9.23
C GLN A 401 -3.23 -15.78 -8.41
N ASN A 402 -3.13 -15.72 -7.08
CA ASN A 402 -4.28 -15.66 -6.16
C ASN A 402 -4.21 -14.42 -5.28
N ILE A 403 -5.38 -13.93 -4.87
CA ILE A 403 -5.50 -12.86 -3.88
C ILE A 403 -6.17 -13.42 -2.62
N TYR A 404 -5.62 -13.09 -1.47
CA TYR A 404 -6.17 -13.50 -0.17
C TYR A 404 -6.73 -12.31 0.56
N PHE A 405 -7.93 -12.45 1.12
CA PHE A 405 -8.58 -11.42 1.91
C PHE A 405 -9.35 -11.99 3.09
N GLY A 406 -9.43 -11.20 4.17
CA GLY A 406 -10.17 -11.53 5.38
C GLY A 406 -11.66 -11.28 5.23
N PHE A 407 -12.48 -12.05 5.96
CA PHE A 407 -13.90 -11.79 6.11
C PHE A 407 -14.37 -12.15 7.53
N LYS A 408 -15.47 -11.55 7.95
CA LYS A 408 -16.04 -11.76 9.30
C LYS A 408 -16.98 -12.95 9.33
N ARG A 409 -16.91 -13.73 10.42
CA ARG A 409 -17.80 -14.84 10.71
C ARG A 409 -18.26 -14.75 12.18
N GLY A 410 -19.17 -13.81 12.47
CA GLY A 410 -19.56 -13.49 13.84
C GLY A 410 -18.38 -12.94 14.65
N THR A 411 -17.99 -13.64 15.73
CA THR A 411 -16.84 -13.28 16.57
C THR A 411 -15.51 -13.87 16.09
N PHE A 412 -15.52 -14.55 14.96
CA PHE A 412 -14.35 -15.15 14.32
C PHE A 412 -14.13 -14.53 12.95
N ALA A 413 -12.95 -14.76 12.39
CA ALA A 413 -12.64 -14.40 11.03
C ALA A 413 -12.33 -15.64 10.19
N GLY A 414 -12.40 -15.45 8.88
CA GLY A 414 -11.93 -16.41 7.88
C GLY A 414 -11.11 -15.71 6.82
N VAL A 415 -10.45 -16.51 5.99
CA VAL A 415 -9.66 -16.04 4.86
C VAL A 415 -10.18 -16.69 3.59
N ARG A 416 -10.47 -15.88 2.58
CA ARG A 416 -10.81 -16.33 1.24
C ARG A 416 -9.62 -16.22 0.30
N GLU A 417 -9.53 -17.19 -0.58
CA GLU A 417 -8.62 -17.25 -1.70
C GLU A 417 -9.41 -16.93 -2.98
N TYR A 418 -9.07 -15.83 -3.63
CA TYR A 418 -9.68 -15.33 -4.85
C TYR A 418 -8.80 -15.65 -6.05
N PHE A 419 -9.36 -16.28 -7.07
CA PHE A 419 -8.64 -16.77 -8.22
C PHE A 419 -9.54 -16.80 -9.48
N ILE A 420 -8.92 -16.99 -10.62
CA ILE A 420 -9.63 -17.27 -11.90
C ILE A 420 -9.73 -18.78 -12.05
N SER A 421 -10.95 -19.31 -12.12
CA SER A 421 -11.19 -20.74 -12.31
C SER A 421 -10.73 -21.18 -13.70
N SER A 422 -9.87 -22.20 -13.77
CA SER A 422 -9.39 -22.76 -15.04
C SER A 422 -10.48 -23.41 -15.90
N ASP A 423 -11.56 -23.86 -15.25
CA ASP A 423 -12.63 -24.59 -15.93
C ASP A 423 -13.71 -23.67 -16.50
N SER A 424 -13.97 -22.53 -15.86
CA SER A 424 -15.03 -21.59 -16.23
C SER A 424 -14.54 -20.22 -16.69
N GLU A 425 -13.25 -19.92 -16.53
CA GLU A 425 -12.65 -18.58 -16.70
C GLU A 425 -13.32 -17.50 -15.82
N MET A 426 -14.17 -17.93 -14.89
CA MET A 426 -14.85 -17.03 -13.96
C MET A 426 -13.99 -16.76 -12.73
N LYS A 427 -14.19 -15.61 -12.14
CA LYS A 427 -13.56 -15.24 -10.87
C LYS A 427 -14.36 -15.81 -9.71
N GLU A 428 -13.69 -16.50 -8.82
CA GLU A 428 -14.27 -17.20 -7.70
C GLU A 428 -13.47 -16.95 -6.42
N ALA A 429 -14.11 -17.13 -5.25
CA ALA A 429 -13.42 -17.10 -3.98
C ALA A 429 -13.75 -18.33 -3.15
N THR A 430 -12.72 -19.07 -2.74
CA THR A 430 -12.84 -20.25 -1.88
C THR A 430 -12.48 -19.88 -0.43
N ASP A 431 -13.29 -20.32 0.53
CA ASP A 431 -12.98 -20.15 1.95
C ASP A 431 -11.94 -21.20 2.38
N THR A 432 -10.72 -20.73 2.67
CA THR A 432 -9.61 -21.58 3.13
C THR A 432 -9.78 -22.05 4.58
N THR A 433 -10.68 -21.41 5.33
CA THR A 433 -10.97 -21.69 6.75
C THR A 433 -12.27 -22.46 6.96
N ILE A 434 -12.89 -22.98 5.89
CA ILE A 434 -14.22 -23.63 5.96
C ILE A 434 -14.27 -24.79 6.94
N ASN A 435 -13.19 -25.57 7.04
CA ASN A 435 -13.08 -26.70 7.97
C ASN A 435 -12.68 -26.27 9.40
N LEU A 436 -12.35 -25.02 9.60
CA LEU A 436 -11.83 -24.44 10.84
C LEU A 436 -12.57 -23.14 11.20
N PRO A 437 -13.90 -23.13 11.28
CA PRO A 437 -14.70 -21.90 11.33
C PRO A 437 -14.50 -21.06 12.59
N ARG A 438 -13.85 -21.60 13.61
CA ARG A 438 -13.58 -20.94 14.90
C ARG A 438 -12.08 -20.86 15.21
N TYR A 439 -11.22 -20.92 14.19
CA TYR A 439 -9.78 -20.99 14.40
C TYR A 439 -9.17 -19.61 14.60
N ILE A 440 -9.53 -18.64 13.75
CA ILE A 440 -9.04 -17.26 13.83
C ILE A 440 -10.08 -16.46 14.62
N THR A 441 -9.70 -16.01 15.81
CA THR A 441 -10.56 -15.25 16.71
C THR A 441 -10.54 -13.76 16.33
N SER A 442 -11.72 -13.10 16.41
CA SER A 442 -11.88 -11.66 16.12
C SER A 442 -11.45 -11.27 14.69
N ASP A 443 -11.31 -9.96 14.43
CA ASP A 443 -10.95 -9.40 13.14
C ASP A 443 -9.47 -9.63 12.81
N ILE A 444 -9.18 -9.81 11.52
CA ILE A 444 -7.83 -9.84 10.99
C ILE A 444 -7.41 -8.39 10.70
N PHE A 445 -6.33 -7.93 11.29
CA PHE A 445 -5.83 -6.56 11.07
C PHE A 445 -4.64 -6.48 10.09
N SER A 446 -3.99 -7.60 9.80
CA SER A 446 -2.90 -7.67 8.82
C SER A 446 -2.85 -9.03 8.15
N LEU A 447 -2.66 -9.02 6.83
CA LEU A 447 -2.37 -10.17 5.99
C LEU A 447 -1.07 -9.92 5.27
N LYS A 448 -0.13 -10.86 5.35
CA LYS A 448 1.17 -10.79 4.68
C LYS A 448 1.56 -12.19 4.20
N GLY A 449 2.24 -12.28 3.08
CA GLY A 449 2.61 -13.59 2.56
C GLY A 449 3.80 -13.56 1.62
N SER A 450 4.32 -14.74 1.33
CA SER A 450 5.36 -14.98 0.34
C SER A 450 4.91 -16.07 -0.63
N ALA A 451 4.89 -15.72 -1.91
CA ALA A 451 4.62 -16.70 -2.97
C ALA A 451 5.79 -17.68 -3.13
N ALA A 452 7.03 -17.25 -2.88
CA ALA A 452 8.22 -18.10 -2.95
C ALA A 452 8.21 -19.20 -1.88
N GLU A 453 7.76 -18.87 -0.67
CA GLU A 453 7.70 -19.81 0.46
C GLU A 453 6.31 -20.44 0.61
N ASN A 454 5.36 -20.13 -0.26
CA ASN A 454 3.98 -20.63 -0.23
C ASN A 454 3.33 -20.48 1.17
N VAL A 455 3.46 -19.29 1.74
CA VAL A 455 2.97 -18.98 3.08
C VAL A 455 2.17 -17.68 3.12
N LEU A 456 1.08 -17.71 3.87
CA LEU A 456 0.31 -16.54 4.26
C LEU A 456 0.24 -16.46 5.78
N PHE A 457 0.53 -15.29 6.34
CA PHE A 457 0.33 -14.98 7.74
C PHE A 457 -0.89 -14.09 7.92
N ALA A 458 -1.70 -14.43 8.91
CA ALA A 458 -2.79 -13.59 9.36
C ALA A 458 -2.58 -13.18 10.83
N LEU A 459 -2.78 -11.91 11.13
CA LEU A 459 -2.71 -11.34 12.47
C LEU A 459 -4.11 -10.96 12.94
N SER A 460 -4.49 -11.43 14.12
CA SER A 460 -5.80 -11.19 14.73
C SER A 460 -5.74 -10.17 15.86
N ASN A 461 -6.80 -9.39 16.00
CA ASN A 461 -6.94 -8.41 17.08
C ASN A 461 -7.09 -9.03 18.47
N ALA A 462 -7.66 -10.23 18.57
CA ALA A 462 -7.87 -10.90 19.87
C ALA A 462 -6.64 -11.67 20.34
N ASP A 463 -5.92 -12.33 19.44
CA ASP A 463 -4.78 -13.18 19.76
C ASP A 463 -3.48 -12.53 19.28
N ARG A 464 -3.12 -11.39 19.88
CA ARG A 464 -1.95 -10.58 19.49
C ARG A 464 -0.61 -11.27 19.71
N ASN A 465 -0.56 -12.38 20.40
CA ASN A 465 0.63 -13.21 20.58
C ASN A 465 0.70 -14.40 19.62
N LYS A 466 -0.16 -14.45 18.58
CA LYS A 466 -0.18 -15.53 17.59
C LYS A 466 -0.01 -15.01 16.17
N LEU A 467 0.75 -15.76 15.39
CA LEU A 467 0.74 -15.71 13.94
C LEU A 467 -0.09 -16.91 13.45
N PHE A 468 -1.21 -16.66 12.81
CA PHE A 468 -1.92 -17.69 12.08
C PHE A 468 -1.23 -17.92 10.74
N VAL A 469 -0.88 -19.16 10.46
CA VAL A 469 -0.02 -19.53 9.34
C VAL A 469 -0.79 -20.44 8.39
N TYR A 470 -0.96 -20.02 7.16
CA TYR A 470 -1.50 -20.83 6.09
C TYR A 470 -0.39 -21.23 5.14
N LYS A 471 -0.12 -22.52 5.04
CA LYS A 471 0.79 -23.12 4.05
C LYS A 471 -0.02 -23.75 2.94
N PHE A 472 0.39 -23.51 1.70
CA PHE A 472 -0.27 -24.03 0.52
C PHE A 472 0.74 -24.52 -0.51
N TYR A 473 0.31 -25.49 -1.31
CA TYR A 473 1.09 -25.98 -2.44
C TYR A 473 0.13 -26.31 -3.60
N PHE A 474 0.39 -25.72 -4.74
CA PHE A 474 -0.37 -25.95 -5.96
C PHE A 474 0.49 -26.71 -6.98
N ASP A 475 -0.14 -27.54 -7.80
CA ASP A 475 0.51 -28.13 -8.96
C ASP A 475 0.58 -27.14 -10.14
N ALA A 476 1.18 -27.58 -11.26
CA ALA A 476 1.30 -26.76 -12.45
C ALA A 476 -0.06 -26.35 -13.07
N ASN A 477 -1.14 -27.07 -12.74
CA ASN A 477 -2.49 -26.79 -13.20
C ASN A 477 -3.31 -25.97 -12.18
N GLN A 478 -2.67 -25.31 -11.21
CA GLN A 478 -3.29 -24.54 -10.13
C GLN A 478 -4.21 -25.37 -9.21
N LYS A 479 -4.10 -26.70 -9.24
CA LYS A 479 -4.83 -27.55 -8.31
C LYS A 479 -4.09 -27.61 -6.98
N ALA A 480 -4.80 -27.32 -5.91
CA ALA A 480 -4.24 -27.40 -4.56
C ALA A 480 -3.93 -28.86 -4.19
N LEU A 481 -2.65 -29.17 -4.03
CA LEU A 481 -2.18 -30.47 -3.57
C LEU A 481 -2.20 -30.54 -2.03
N GLN A 482 -1.83 -29.45 -1.37
CA GLN A 482 -1.81 -29.35 0.07
C GLN A 482 -2.22 -27.95 0.53
N ARG A 483 -3.05 -27.89 1.58
CA ARG A 483 -3.46 -26.65 2.25
C ARG A 483 -3.59 -26.95 3.74
N SER A 484 -2.99 -26.11 4.58
CA SER A 484 -3.08 -26.31 6.02
C SER A 484 -2.95 -24.99 6.78
N TRP A 485 -3.75 -24.86 7.83
CA TRP A 485 -3.62 -23.81 8.81
C TRP A 485 -2.88 -24.34 10.05
N SER A 486 -1.96 -23.53 10.54
CA SER A 486 -1.25 -23.72 11.81
C SER A 486 -1.09 -22.38 12.52
N SER A 487 -0.44 -22.36 13.65
CA SER A 487 -0.14 -21.11 14.36
C SER A 487 1.24 -21.17 15.02
N PHE A 488 1.93 -20.03 15.01
CA PHE A 488 3.11 -19.79 15.84
C PHE A 488 2.67 -18.96 17.05
N ILE A 489 2.89 -19.51 18.24
CA ILE A 489 2.41 -18.91 19.49
C ILE A 489 3.59 -18.40 20.28
N PHE A 490 3.63 -17.10 20.53
CA PHE A 490 4.58 -16.44 21.39
C PHE A 490 4.09 -16.42 22.83
N GLU A 491 4.88 -15.90 23.78
CA GLU A 491 4.43 -15.79 25.16
C GLU A 491 3.16 -14.94 25.30
N SER A 492 2.38 -15.23 26.32
CA SER A 492 1.11 -14.53 26.55
C SER A 492 1.25 -13.03 26.79
N THR A 493 2.42 -12.56 27.18
CA THR A 493 2.77 -11.15 27.40
C THR A 493 3.27 -10.45 26.15
N ASP A 494 3.61 -11.21 25.11
CA ASP A 494 4.13 -10.68 23.87
C ASP A 494 2.99 -10.18 22.98
N VAL A 495 3.21 -9.08 22.27
CA VAL A 495 2.23 -8.47 21.37
C VAL A 495 2.89 -8.25 20.01
N ILE A 496 2.44 -9.00 19.02
CA ILE A 496 2.85 -8.79 17.63
C ILE A 496 2.13 -7.54 17.13
N LEU A 497 2.91 -6.53 16.75
CA LEU A 497 2.40 -5.25 16.30
C LEU A 497 2.10 -5.26 14.81
N ASP A 498 3.02 -5.78 13.99
CA ASP A 498 2.85 -6.05 12.55
C ASP A 498 4.02 -6.93 12.07
N LEU A 499 3.96 -7.36 10.81
CA LEU A 499 5.06 -8.06 10.16
C LEU A 499 5.12 -7.70 8.68
N ASP A 500 6.31 -7.84 8.09
CA ASP A 500 6.52 -7.75 6.65
C ASP A 500 7.43 -8.90 6.20
N ILE A 501 7.32 -9.29 4.93
CA ILE A 501 8.10 -10.39 4.37
C ILE A 501 8.89 -9.88 3.18
N ILE A 502 10.16 -10.23 3.16
CA ILE A 502 11.02 -10.00 2.03
C ILE A 502 11.85 -11.26 1.75
N GLN A 503 11.85 -11.69 0.49
CA GLN A 503 12.49 -12.94 0.10
C GLN A 503 12.01 -14.10 1.01
N ASN A 504 12.91 -14.73 1.76
CA ASN A 504 12.63 -15.88 2.60
C ASN A 504 12.58 -15.51 4.09
N PHE A 505 12.47 -14.22 4.43
CA PHE A 505 12.49 -13.76 5.82
C PHE A 505 11.24 -12.97 6.17
N ALA A 506 10.65 -13.28 7.32
CA ALA A 506 9.66 -12.45 7.97
C ALA A 506 10.34 -11.52 8.99
N TYR A 507 10.06 -10.24 8.88
CA TYR A 507 10.49 -9.20 9.81
C TYR A 507 9.29 -8.84 10.69
N ILE A 508 9.38 -9.21 11.97
CA ILE A 508 8.27 -9.11 12.93
C ILE A 508 8.57 -7.97 13.89
N VAL A 509 7.66 -7.02 13.96
CA VAL A 509 7.66 -5.98 14.98
C VAL A 509 6.89 -6.49 16.17
N ILE A 510 7.58 -6.81 17.25
CA ILE A 510 7.01 -7.43 18.44
C ILE A 510 7.32 -6.62 19.70
N LYS A 511 6.29 -6.37 20.49
CA LYS A 511 6.44 -5.82 21.83
C LYS A 511 6.58 -6.97 22.82
N ARG A 512 7.72 -7.03 23.47
CA ARG A 512 8.04 -7.93 24.57
C ARG A 512 7.89 -7.22 25.90
N SER A 513 8.10 -7.93 27.01
CA SER A 513 7.97 -7.37 28.36
C SER A 513 8.92 -6.20 28.67
N ASP A 514 10.06 -6.14 27.99
CA ASP A 514 11.16 -5.21 28.20
C ASP A 514 11.32 -4.14 27.11
N GLY A 515 10.56 -4.24 25.99
CA GLY A 515 10.67 -3.28 24.91
C GLY A 515 9.99 -3.73 23.61
N VAL A 516 10.22 -2.96 22.54
CA VAL A 516 9.79 -3.29 21.19
C VAL A 516 11.00 -3.69 20.37
N TYR A 517 10.88 -4.80 19.66
CA TYR A 517 11.96 -5.41 18.88
C TYR A 517 11.54 -5.58 17.42
N LEU A 518 12.49 -5.42 16.52
CA LEU A 518 12.42 -5.90 15.15
C LEU A 518 13.14 -7.26 15.11
N GLU A 519 12.39 -8.33 14.95
CA GLU A 519 12.91 -9.69 14.94
C GLU A 519 12.81 -10.29 13.53
N LYS A 520 13.80 -11.08 13.15
CA LYS A 520 13.90 -11.72 11.83
C LYS A 520 13.67 -13.23 11.98
N MET A 521 12.74 -13.78 11.22
CA MET A 521 12.46 -15.21 11.17
C MET A 521 12.74 -15.74 9.76
N ASN A 522 13.55 -16.79 9.67
CA ASN A 522 13.81 -17.50 8.43
C ASN A 522 12.63 -18.43 8.11
N LEU A 523 12.07 -18.31 6.90
CA LEU A 523 10.94 -19.11 6.42
C LEU A 523 11.36 -20.26 5.51
N LYS A 524 12.63 -20.29 5.09
CA LYS A 524 13.16 -21.29 4.15
C LYS A 524 13.11 -22.68 4.78
N ALA A 525 12.52 -23.60 4.05
CA ALA A 525 12.51 -25.00 4.46
C ALA A 525 13.91 -25.64 4.31
N ASN A 526 14.24 -26.58 5.21
CA ASN A 526 15.46 -27.39 5.15
C ASN A 526 16.78 -26.60 5.18
N GLU A 527 16.78 -25.40 5.74
CA GLU A 527 18.02 -24.68 6.01
C GLU A 527 18.73 -25.30 7.22
N VAL A 528 20.05 -25.36 7.17
CA VAL A 528 20.90 -25.90 8.23
C VAL A 528 21.83 -24.80 8.76
N ASP A 529 22.14 -24.85 10.04
CA ASP A 529 23.12 -23.91 10.59
C ASP A 529 24.56 -24.29 10.10
N THR A 530 25.42 -23.30 9.96
CA THR A 530 26.78 -23.47 9.43
C THR A 530 27.52 -24.57 10.16
N ASN A 531 28.06 -25.55 9.42
CA ASN A 531 28.79 -26.71 9.91
C ASN A 531 27.98 -27.65 10.83
N LEU A 532 26.66 -27.59 10.78
CA LEU A 532 25.73 -28.56 11.37
C LEU A 532 24.93 -29.25 10.26
N ASP A 533 24.40 -30.44 10.56
CA ASP A 533 23.55 -31.21 9.67
C ASP A 533 22.05 -30.85 9.87
N PHE A 534 21.75 -29.87 10.72
CA PHE A 534 20.40 -29.43 11.08
C PHE A 534 20.40 -27.97 11.50
N SER A 535 19.19 -27.38 11.56
CA SER A 535 18.96 -26.05 12.12
C SER A 535 18.65 -26.13 13.61
N VAL A 536 19.32 -25.32 14.41
CA VAL A 536 19.02 -25.17 15.85
C VAL A 536 17.78 -24.29 15.99
N LEU A 537 16.66 -24.85 16.44
CA LEU A 537 15.37 -24.23 16.54
C LEU A 537 15.19 -23.61 17.93
N LEU A 538 15.38 -22.30 18.03
CA LEU A 538 15.20 -21.52 19.26
C LEU A 538 14.51 -20.20 18.93
N ASP A 539 13.56 -19.76 19.77
CA ASP A 539 13.02 -18.40 19.72
C ASP A 539 14.03 -17.42 20.32
N ARG A 540 14.12 -16.20 19.76
CA ARG A 540 15.12 -15.17 20.09
C ARG A 540 16.57 -15.72 20.05
N LYS A 541 16.85 -16.61 19.10
CA LYS A 541 18.14 -17.23 18.89
C LYS A 541 19.22 -16.17 18.65
N THR A 542 20.27 -16.21 19.45
CA THR A 542 21.45 -15.35 19.30
C THR A 542 22.73 -16.17 19.43
N SER A 543 23.80 -15.73 18.78
CA SER A 543 25.13 -16.34 18.88
C SER A 543 25.95 -15.55 19.88
N VAL A 544 26.39 -16.22 20.95
CA VAL A 544 27.10 -15.58 22.07
C VAL A 544 28.35 -16.40 22.43
N THR A 545 29.47 -15.73 22.58
CA THR A 545 30.70 -16.36 23.11
C THR A 545 30.68 -16.33 24.62
N GLY A 546 30.89 -17.48 25.25
CA GLY A 546 30.96 -17.58 26.70
C GLY A 546 32.27 -17.04 27.27
N VAL A 547 32.22 -16.57 28.50
CA VAL A 547 33.40 -16.16 29.27
C VAL A 547 33.66 -17.21 30.37
N TYR A 548 34.80 -17.87 30.32
CA TYR A 548 35.17 -18.88 31.30
C TYR A 548 35.91 -18.29 32.48
N ASN A 549 35.55 -18.72 33.68
CA ASN A 549 36.24 -18.39 34.92
C ASN A 549 36.80 -19.67 35.52
N SER A 550 38.15 -19.80 35.50
CA SER A 550 38.86 -20.98 36.00
C SER A 550 38.74 -21.16 37.52
N GLY A 551 38.55 -20.08 38.27
CA GLY A 551 38.41 -20.14 39.74
C GLY A 551 37.09 -20.77 40.20
N THR A 552 36.02 -20.63 39.40
CA THR A 552 34.71 -21.24 39.67
C THR A 552 34.40 -22.44 38.77
N ASN A 553 35.22 -22.69 37.76
CA ASN A 553 35.00 -23.67 36.70
C ASN A 553 33.66 -23.49 35.98
N LEU A 554 33.27 -22.22 35.76
CA LEU A 554 32.01 -21.86 35.10
C LEU A 554 32.27 -21.05 33.84
N THR A 555 31.54 -21.38 32.78
CA THR A 555 31.37 -20.50 31.60
C THR A 555 30.08 -19.74 31.73
N THR A 556 30.13 -18.40 31.50
CA THR A 556 28.99 -17.49 31.55
C THR A 556 28.71 -16.94 30.16
N TRP A 557 27.45 -17.02 29.70
CA TRP A 557 26.94 -16.35 28.50
C TRP A 557 26.07 -15.19 28.91
N THR A 558 26.32 -14.01 28.35
CA THR A 558 25.51 -12.80 28.59
C THR A 558 24.70 -12.49 27.35
N LEU A 559 23.37 -12.51 27.47
CA LEU A 559 22.45 -12.20 26.40
C LEU A 559 22.39 -10.68 26.14
N PRO A 560 22.20 -10.23 24.90
CA PRO A 560 22.02 -8.82 24.56
C PRO A 560 20.62 -8.27 24.94
N TYR A 561 19.73 -9.12 25.47
CA TYR A 561 18.37 -8.79 25.92
C TYR A 561 18.03 -9.56 27.21
N PRO A 562 17.17 -9.04 28.09
CA PRO A 562 16.65 -9.78 29.22
C PRO A 562 15.59 -10.81 28.78
N GLU A 563 15.58 -11.98 29.40
CA GLU A 563 14.62 -13.04 29.17
C GLU A 563 14.36 -13.81 30.48
N THR A 564 13.08 -13.97 30.79
CA THR A 564 12.67 -14.67 32.04
C THR A 564 12.30 -16.13 31.81
N ALA A 565 11.94 -16.51 30.56
CA ALA A 565 11.64 -17.89 30.24
C ALA A 565 12.88 -18.78 30.25
N THR A 566 12.68 -20.08 30.29
CA THR A 566 13.75 -21.07 30.23
C THR A 566 14.50 -20.98 28.90
N ARG A 567 15.82 -20.86 28.99
CA ARG A 567 16.71 -20.73 27.83
C ARG A 567 17.63 -21.94 27.74
N SER A 568 17.99 -22.27 26.51
CA SER A 568 18.99 -23.31 26.21
C SER A 568 20.23 -22.72 25.59
N VAL A 569 21.35 -23.37 25.86
CA VAL A 569 22.65 -23.12 25.20
C VAL A 569 23.00 -24.32 24.35
N VAL A 570 23.20 -24.12 23.07
CA VAL A 570 23.52 -25.14 22.08
C VAL A 570 24.86 -24.78 21.43
N LEU A 571 25.83 -25.66 21.49
CA LEU A 571 27.15 -25.41 20.89
C LEU A 571 27.05 -25.37 19.37
N GLY A 572 27.54 -24.30 18.75
CA GLY A 572 27.46 -24.09 17.30
C GLY A 572 28.33 -25.02 16.47
N GLY A 573 28.22 -24.95 15.15
CA GLY A 573 28.94 -25.82 14.22
C GLY A 573 30.48 -25.63 14.19
N ASN A 574 31.01 -24.50 14.71
CA ASN A 574 32.43 -24.23 14.80
C ASN A 574 33.13 -25.01 15.92
N TRP A 575 32.38 -25.69 16.76
CA TRP A 575 32.92 -26.59 17.77
C TRP A 575 33.43 -27.90 17.13
N SER A 576 34.32 -28.60 17.83
CA SER A 576 34.76 -29.89 17.35
C SER A 576 33.62 -30.90 17.21
N THR A 577 33.80 -31.91 16.39
CA THR A 577 32.78 -32.94 16.10
C THR A 577 32.17 -33.59 17.34
N ASN A 578 32.91 -33.61 18.47
CA ASN A 578 32.43 -34.18 19.73
C ASN A 578 31.52 -33.23 20.54
N PHE A 579 31.41 -32.01 20.13
CA PHE A 579 30.68 -30.95 20.88
C PHE A 579 29.63 -30.22 20.06
N ARG A 580 29.78 -30.13 18.73
CA ARG A 580 28.88 -29.37 17.87
C ARG A 580 27.43 -29.87 17.97
N GLY A 581 26.49 -28.93 18.05
CA GLY A 581 25.05 -29.21 18.18
C GLY A 581 24.62 -29.71 19.56
N ARG A 582 25.55 -29.88 20.51
CA ARG A 582 25.24 -30.34 21.86
C ARG A 582 24.53 -29.27 22.68
N SER A 583 23.42 -29.61 23.30
CA SER A 583 22.77 -28.78 24.32
C SER A 583 23.47 -28.96 25.66
N LEU A 584 23.76 -27.86 26.33
CA LEU A 584 24.38 -27.83 27.66
C LEU A 584 23.31 -27.72 28.75
N GLN A 585 23.62 -28.40 29.90
CA GLN A 585 22.85 -28.15 31.11
C GLN A 585 23.29 -26.82 31.69
N VAL A 586 22.39 -25.85 31.72
CA VAL A 586 22.68 -24.49 32.13
C VAL A 586 21.85 -24.09 33.35
N ASN A 587 22.46 -23.27 34.21
CA ASN A 587 21.77 -22.57 35.28
C ASN A 587 21.37 -21.16 34.80
N GLN A 588 20.11 -20.78 35.02
CA GLN A 588 19.55 -19.44 34.72
C GLN A 588 20.02 -18.48 35.81
N ALA A 589 21.25 -17.98 35.76
CA ALA A 589 21.84 -17.15 36.81
C ALA A 589 21.15 -15.80 36.98
N SER A 590 20.66 -15.22 35.88
CA SER A 590 19.80 -14.03 35.89
C SER A 590 18.94 -13.99 34.61
N ASN A 591 18.12 -12.95 34.43
CA ASN A 591 17.39 -12.76 33.19
C ASN A 591 18.28 -12.44 31.97
N THR A 592 19.55 -12.08 32.18
CA THR A 592 20.51 -11.84 31.08
C THR A 592 21.68 -12.81 31.05
N THR A 593 21.86 -13.66 32.07
CA THR A 593 23.05 -14.54 32.17
C THR A 593 22.70 -16.00 32.37
N LEU A 594 23.45 -16.84 31.70
CA LEU A 594 23.41 -18.29 31.83
C LEU A 594 24.81 -18.80 32.22
N THR A 595 24.86 -19.84 33.04
CA THR A 595 26.12 -20.46 33.40
C THR A 595 26.08 -21.96 33.21
N ALA A 596 27.23 -22.55 32.82
CA ALA A 596 27.45 -24.00 32.79
C ALA A 596 28.82 -24.35 33.34
N THR A 597 28.93 -25.53 33.94
CA THR A 597 30.21 -26.04 34.46
C THR A 597 31.10 -26.51 33.30
N GLY A 598 32.34 -26.08 33.31
CA GLY A 598 33.35 -26.41 32.30
C GLY A 598 33.71 -25.20 31.42
N ASP A 599 34.78 -25.37 30.63
CA ASP A 599 35.24 -24.35 29.71
C ASP A 599 34.58 -24.48 28.33
N TYR A 600 33.70 -23.55 28.01
CA TYR A 600 33.02 -23.42 26.72
C TYR A 600 33.22 -22.01 26.12
N SER A 601 34.42 -21.44 26.29
CA SER A 601 34.74 -20.09 25.81
C SER A 601 35.39 -20.04 24.42
N SER A 602 35.80 -21.21 23.87
CA SER A 602 36.60 -21.26 22.64
C SER A 602 35.85 -20.87 21.36
N ASN A 603 34.51 -21.05 21.31
CA ASN A 603 33.68 -20.73 20.16
C ASN A 603 32.30 -20.22 20.61
N PRO A 604 31.57 -19.51 19.75
CA PRO A 604 30.22 -19.09 20.06
C PRO A 604 29.26 -20.29 20.24
N ALA A 605 28.26 -20.09 21.10
CA ALA A 605 27.12 -20.97 21.27
C ALA A 605 25.83 -20.24 20.87
N PHE A 606 24.86 -20.97 20.37
CA PHE A 606 23.51 -20.47 20.20
C PHE A 606 22.78 -20.43 21.53
N VAL A 607 22.23 -19.30 21.87
CA VAL A 607 21.42 -19.10 23.06
C VAL A 607 20.05 -18.61 22.66
N GLY A 608 19.01 -19.15 23.26
CA GLY A 608 17.64 -18.74 22.97
C GLY A 608 16.63 -19.49 23.81
N ARG A 609 15.36 -19.22 23.57
CA ARG A 609 14.22 -19.81 24.28
C ARG A 609 13.71 -21.03 23.53
N ASN A 610 13.46 -22.12 24.24
CA ASN A 610 12.77 -23.26 23.65
C ASN A 610 11.31 -22.93 23.38
N PHE A 611 10.76 -23.53 22.36
CA PHE A 611 9.33 -23.48 22.07
C PHE A 611 8.80 -24.91 21.82
N ASN A 612 7.48 -25.07 21.92
CA ASN A 612 6.85 -26.38 21.81
C ASN A 612 6.26 -26.55 20.41
N PHE A 613 6.65 -27.62 19.73
CA PHE A 613 5.92 -28.13 18.58
C PHE A 613 4.77 -29.02 19.09
N LYS A 614 3.57 -28.86 18.53
CA LYS A 614 2.40 -29.70 18.83
C LYS A 614 1.60 -29.96 17.57
N TYR A 615 1.30 -31.23 17.33
CA TYR A 615 0.38 -31.67 16.29
C TYR A 615 -0.58 -32.70 16.86
N GLU A 616 -1.88 -32.39 16.86
CA GLU A 616 -2.93 -33.28 17.33
C GLU A 616 -3.67 -33.88 16.14
N PHE A 617 -3.71 -35.21 16.06
CA PHE A 617 -4.43 -35.90 15.01
C PHE A 617 -5.94 -35.73 15.18
N SER A 618 -6.65 -35.47 14.07
CA SER A 618 -8.09 -35.60 14.04
C SER A 618 -8.50 -37.06 14.26
N LYS A 619 -9.75 -37.28 14.70
CA LYS A 619 -10.25 -38.64 14.89
C LYS A 619 -10.25 -39.44 13.59
N PHE A 620 -9.80 -40.66 13.65
CA PHE A 620 -9.73 -41.55 12.48
C PHE A 620 -11.09 -42.23 12.24
N TYR A 621 -11.49 -42.29 10.96
CA TYR A 621 -12.72 -42.96 10.54
C TYR A 621 -12.47 -43.79 9.29
N VAL A 622 -13.20 -44.92 9.18
CA VAL A 622 -13.31 -45.60 7.90
C VAL A 622 -14.09 -44.71 6.93
N ARG A 623 -13.61 -44.58 5.73
CA ARG A 623 -14.23 -43.77 4.68
C ARG A 623 -14.67 -44.64 3.54
N GLU A 624 -15.94 -44.53 3.14
CA GLU A 624 -16.51 -45.17 1.97
C GLU A 624 -16.70 -44.17 0.84
N ALA A 625 -16.42 -44.58 -0.39
CA ALA A 625 -16.68 -43.77 -1.58
C ALA A 625 -18.19 -43.61 -1.75
N LYS A 626 -18.69 -42.38 -1.80
CA LYS A 626 -20.08 -42.05 -2.14
C LYS A 626 -20.25 -41.75 -3.62
N THR A 627 -19.22 -41.13 -4.21
CA THR A 627 -19.07 -40.87 -5.64
C THR A 627 -17.63 -41.15 -6.04
N ALA A 628 -17.30 -41.03 -7.34
CA ALA A 628 -15.92 -41.16 -7.82
C ALA A 628 -14.94 -40.18 -7.15
N THR A 629 -15.43 -39.03 -6.70
CA THR A 629 -14.63 -37.93 -6.13
C THR A 629 -14.90 -37.67 -4.66
N SER A 630 -15.96 -38.21 -4.05
CA SER A 630 -16.32 -37.94 -2.66
C SER A 630 -16.30 -39.21 -1.79
N LYS A 631 -15.72 -39.07 -0.59
CA LYS A 631 -15.69 -40.12 0.45
C LYS A 631 -16.38 -39.62 1.72
N ALA A 632 -17.28 -40.42 2.27
CA ALA A 632 -17.94 -40.10 3.54
C ALA A 632 -17.40 -40.98 4.68
N SER A 633 -17.38 -40.43 5.90
CA SER A 633 -17.02 -41.19 7.10
C SER A 633 -18.15 -42.13 7.51
N VAL A 634 -17.81 -43.39 7.82
CA VAL A 634 -18.74 -44.38 8.29
C VAL A 634 -18.76 -44.39 9.83
N ASN A 635 -19.88 -43.98 10.41
CA ASN A 635 -20.05 -43.84 11.87
C ASN A 635 -20.85 -44.99 12.52
N LEU A 636 -21.39 -45.94 11.72
CA LEU A 636 -22.30 -46.99 12.18
C LEU A 636 -21.59 -48.20 12.78
N GLY A 637 -20.29 -48.20 12.93
CA GLY A 637 -19.50 -49.30 13.45
C GLY A 637 -18.54 -48.88 14.56
N ARG A 638 -17.89 -49.87 15.12
CA ARG A 638 -16.81 -49.71 16.09
C ARG A 638 -15.47 -49.86 15.37
N LEU A 639 -14.72 -48.78 15.27
CA LEU A 639 -13.33 -48.82 14.81
C LEU A 639 -12.40 -48.86 16.03
N GLN A 640 -11.64 -49.95 16.16
CA GLN A 640 -10.59 -50.04 17.15
C GLN A 640 -9.23 -49.92 16.45
N ILE A 641 -8.51 -48.86 16.75
CA ILE A 641 -7.16 -48.64 16.23
C ILE A 641 -6.22 -49.53 17.04
N LYS A 642 -5.43 -50.36 16.37
CA LYS A 642 -4.48 -51.25 17.00
C LYS A 642 -3.10 -50.59 17.13
N LYS A 643 -2.56 -50.09 16.03
CA LYS A 643 -1.23 -49.50 15.97
C LYS A 643 -1.19 -48.39 14.93
N MET A 644 -0.24 -47.51 15.12
CA MET A 644 0.12 -46.45 14.16
C MET A 644 1.59 -46.57 13.79
N ALA A 645 1.92 -46.26 12.57
CA ALA A 645 3.29 -46.10 12.05
C ALA A 645 3.44 -44.67 11.54
N LEU A 646 4.36 -43.92 12.13
CA LEU A 646 4.69 -42.56 11.77
C LEU A 646 5.97 -42.56 10.97
N VAL A 647 5.94 -42.10 9.72
CA VAL A 647 7.12 -41.95 8.85
C VAL A 647 7.69 -40.57 9.06
N PHE A 648 8.96 -40.47 9.32
CA PHE A 648 9.70 -39.24 9.57
C PHE A 648 11.01 -39.21 8.80
N GLY A 649 11.54 -38.00 8.55
CA GLY A 649 12.82 -37.76 7.88
C GLY A 649 13.63 -36.71 8.62
N ASP A 650 14.94 -36.84 8.66
CA ASP A 650 15.88 -35.85 9.23
C ASP A 650 15.41 -35.29 10.60
N THR A 651 15.10 -36.21 11.51
CA THR A 651 14.45 -35.91 12.79
C THR A 651 15.37 -36.28 13.96
N GLY A 652 15.52 -35.33 14.90
CA GLY A 652 16.35 -35.55 16.08
C GLY A 652 15.59 -36.02 17.31
N PHE A 653 14.40 -35.45 17.57
CA PHE A 653 13.62 -35.75 18.77
C PHE A 653 12.14 -35.45 18.59
N PHE A 654 11.28 -36.31 19.08
CA PHE A 654 9.88 -36.09 19.32
C PHE A 654 9.27 -37.01 20.37
N GLU A 655 8.13 -36.63 20.92
CA GLU A 655 7.31 -37.46 21.80
C GLU A 655 5.91 -37.63 21.20
N ILE A 656 5.31 -38.78 21.46
CA ILE A 656 3.90 -39.01 21.10
C ILE A 656 3.12 -39.37 22.36
N ASP A 657 2.14 -38.55 22.68
CA ASP A 657 1.18 -38.80 23.76
C ASP A 657 -0.06 -39.50 23.21
N ILE A 658 -0.37 -40.61 23.80
CA ILE A 658 -1.60 -41.36 23.56
C ILE A 658 -2.46 -41.23 24.81
N THR A 659 -3.58 -40.54 24.73
CA THR A 659 -4.48 -40.26 25.82
C THR A 659 -5.82 -40.98 25.57
N PRO A 660 -6.06 -42.18 26.12
CA PRO A 660 -7.35 -42.86 26.08
C PRO A 660 -8.35 -42.11 26.98
N LEU A 661 -9.65 -42.15 26.62
CA LEU A 661 -10.71 -41.60 27.46
C LEU A 661 -10.70 -42.26 28.83
N ALA A 662 -10.70 -41.45 29.89
CA ALA A 662 -10.71 -41.85 31.29
C ALA A 662 -9.53 -42.77 31.73
N ARG A 663 -8.38 -42.68 31.04
CA ARG A 663 -7.14 -43.36 31.38
C ARG A 663 -5.95 -42.40 31.37
N THR A 664 -4.88 -42.80 31.99
CA THR A 664 -3.59 -42.04 31.98
C THR A 664 -2.97 -42.00 30.60
N THR A 665 -2.37 -40.88 30.26
CA THR A 665 -1.61 -40.68 29.03
C THR A 665 -0.37 -41.57 29.02
N GLY A 666 -0.19 -42.29 27.92
CA GLY A 666 1.08 -43.02 27.65
C GLY A 666 1.94 -42.17 26.72
N THR A 667 3.17 -41.89 27.10
CA THR A 667 4.14 -41.12 26.28
C THR A 667 5.17 -42.05 25.67
N HIS A 668 5.34 -42.02 24.37
CA HIS A 668 6.40 -42.70 23.61
C HIS A 668 7.37 -41.68 23.08
N LYS A 669 8.66 -41.90 23.38
CA LYS A 669 9.75 -40.99 23.00
C LYS A 669 10.60 -41.56 21.87
N PHE A 670 10.91 -40.74 20.89
CA PHE A 670 11.91 -40.99 19.89
C PHE A 670 13.11 -40.08 20.15
N THR A 671 14.28 -40.66 20.20
CA THR A 671 15.57 -39.97 20.24
C THR A 671 16.39 -40.48 19.07
N GLY A 672 16.98 -39.62 18.26
CA GLY A 672 17.81 -39.99 17.11
C GLY A 672 19.04 -40.82 17.47
N GLN A 673 19.08 -41.43 18.67
CA GLN A 673 20.19 -42.17 19.23
C GLN A 673 19.92 -43.66 19.23
N ILE A 674 20.65 -44.40 18.41
CA ILE A 674 20.62 -45.85 18.41
C ILE A 674 21.83 -46.34 19.23
N LEU A 675 21.60 -46.94 20.41
CA LEU A 675 22.63 -47.52 21.24
C LEU A 675 23.38 -48.61 20.47
N GLY A 676 24.72 -48.50 20.38
CA GLY A 676 25.57 -49.48 19.73
C GLY A 676 25.90 -49.20 18.27
N SER A 677 25.46 -48.09 17.67
CA SER A 677 25.93 -47.70 16.33
C SER A 677 27.38 -47.18 16.38
N SER A 678 28.17 -47.54 15.36
CA SER A 678 29.59 -47.15 15.24
C SER A 678 29.74 -45.70 14.84
N GLY A 679 29.64 -44.71 15.52
CA GLY A 679 29.69 -43.28 15.20
C GLY A 679 28.92 -42.46 16.19
N PHE A 680 28.27 -43.09 17.15
CA PHE A 680 27.56 -42.45 18.19
C PHE A 680 28.45 -41.72 19.19
N ILE A 681 28.31 -40.41 19.29
CA ILE A 681 29.01 -39.57 20.27
C ILE A 681 28.01 -39.12 21.32
N LEU A 682 28.26 -39.43 22.58
CA LEU A 682 27.33 -39.06 23.66
C LEU A 682 27.13 -37.55 23.74
N GLY A 683 25.87 -37.14 23.65
CA GLY A 683 25.47 -35.73 23.75
C GLY A 683 25.52 -34.94 22.44
N VAL A 684 26.00 -35.53 21.35
CA VAL A 684 25.88 -34.94 20.00
C VAL A 684 24.59 -35.46 19.36
N PRO A 685 23.69 -34.59 18.89
CA PRO A 685 22.46 -34.99 18.22
C PRO A 685 22.75 -35.75 16.93
N ASN A 686 21.96 -36.79 16.65
CA ASN A 686 21.95 -37.48 15.37
C ASN A 686 20.56 -37.32 14.71
N MET A 687 20.56 -37.03 13.40
CA MET A 687 19.35 -36.92 12.61
C MET A 687 19.08 -38.28 11.94
N GLU A 688 17.87 -38.79 12.13
CA GLU A 688 17.47 -40.09 11.60
C GLU A 688 16.22 -39.96 10.72
N SER A 689 16.10 -40.87 9.77
CA SER A 689 14.92 -41.03 8.92
C SER A 689 14.41 -42.47 9.05
N GLY A 690 13.09 -42.65 9.16
CA GLY A 690 12.55 -43.99 9.34
C GLY A 690 11.08 -44.04 9.66
N THR A 691 10.66 -45.12 10.27
CA THR A 691 9.27 -45.35 10.68
C THR A 691 9.18 -45.68 12.17
N PHE A 692 8.50 -44.85 12.93
CA PHE A 692 8.23 -45.08 14.35
C PHE A 692 6.86 -45.76 14.52
N LYS A 693 6.88 -46.99 15.08
CA LYS A 693 5.65 -47.80 15.27
C LYS A 693 5.26 -47.78 16.75
N LEU A 694 3.98 -47.49 16.99
CA LEU A 694 3.42 -47.35 18.33
C LEU A 694 2.07 -48.10 18.48
N PRO A 695 1.82 -48.74 19.62
CA PRO A 695 0.52 -49.36 19.92
C PRO A 695 -0.47 -48.29 20.35
N ILE A 696 -1.70 -48.33 19.84
CA ILE A 696 -2.79 -47.45 20.25
C ILE A 696 -3.82 -48.19 21.12
N GLN A 697 -4.30 -49.35 20.66
CA GLN A 697 -5.21 -50.25 21.34
C GLN A 697 -6.50 -49.61 21.90
N CYS A 698 -7.02 -48.62 21.21
CA CYS A 698 -8.15 -47.82 21.64
C CYS A 698 -9.21 -47.67 20.54
N LYS A 699 -10.46 -47.37 20.94
CA LYS A 699 -11.50 -46.98 20.02
C LYS A 699 -11.14 -45.59 19.43
N ASN A 700 -11.43 -45.39 18.15
CA ASN A 700 -11.08 -44.17 17.42
C ASN A 700 -11.64 -42.88 18.04
N THR A 701 -12.87 -42.92 18.60
CA THR A 701 -13.50 -41.74 19.23
C THR A 701 -12.94 -41.44 20.61
N ASP A 702 -12.37 -42.44 21.28
CA ASP A 702 -12.02 -42.43 22.69
C ASP A 702 -10.51 -42.30 22.94
N VAL A 703 -9.76 -41.88 21.93
CA VAL A 703 -8.32 -41.67 22.03
C VAL A 703 -7.93 -40.31 21.41
N THR A 704 -7.05 -39.57 22.06
CA THR A 704 -6.38 -38.40 21.51
C THR A 704 -4.88 -38.74 21.33
N ILE A 705 -4.37 -38.45 20.15
CA ILE A 705 -2.98 -38.71 19.78
C ILE A 705 -2.33 -37.40 19.44
N VAL A 706 -1.25 -37.05 20.15
CA VAL A 706 -0.52 -35.78 20.01
C VAL A 706 0.94 -36.05 19.78
N ILE A 707 1.51 -35.53 18.71
CA ILE A 707 2.96 -35.44 18.54
C ILE A 707 3.41 -34.11 19.13
N LYS A 708 4.48 -34.12 19.89
CA LYS A 708 5.06 -32.94 20.52
C LYS A 708 6.58 -33.00 20.54
N SER A 709 7.24 -31.85 20.56
CA SER A 709 8.65 -31.68 20.79
C SER A 709 8.90 -30.35 21.49
N ASP A 710 9.72 -30.36 22.53
CA ASP A 710 10.22 -29.17 23.24
C ASP A 710 11.74 -28.98 23.00
N SER A 711 12.29 -29.74 22.08
CA SER A 711 13.71 -29.76 21.76
C SER A 711 14.08 -28.65 20.75
N HIS A 712 15.34 -28.22 20.79
CA HIS A 712 15.93 -27.35 19.76
C HIS A 712 16.18 -28.09 18.42
N LEU A 713 15.91 -29.41 18.36
CA LEU A 713 16.15 -30.24 17.19
C LEU A 713 14.94 -30.24 16.25
N PRO A 714 15.14 -30.33 14.94
CA PRO A 714 14.05 -30.45 13.98
C PRO A 714 13.33 -31.78 14.12
N CYS A 715 12.03 -31.77 13.75
CA CYS A 715 11.23 -32.97 13.60
C CYS A 715 10.35 -32.83 12.34
N ASN A 716 10.54 -33.71 11.37
CA ASN A 716 9.86 -33.68 10.07
C ASN A 716 9.02 -34.94 9.90
N PHE A 717 7.71 -34.80 9.77
CA PHE A 717 6.77 -35.91 9.62
C PHE A 717 6.25 -35.96 8.19
N LEU A 718 6.40 -37.11 7.54
CA LEU A 718 6.06 -37.31 6.14
C LEU A 718 4.66 -37.92 5.98
N SER A 719 4.35 -38.96 6.75
CA SER A 719 3.06 -39.63 6.73
C SER A 719 2.76 -40.38 8.02
N ALA A 720 1.50 -40.68 8.24
CA ALA A 720 1.06 -41.53 9.33
C ALA A 720 0.10 -42.60 8.79
N GLU A 721 0.45 -43.85 9.03
CA GLU A 721 -0.38 -45.00 8.70
C GLU A 721 -0.94 -45.65 9.99
N TRP A 722 -2.16 -46.09 9.93
CA TRP A 722 -2.74 -46.81 11.05
C TRP A 722 -3.45 -48.10 10.60
N ASN A 723 -3.47 -49.10 11.47
CA ASN A 723 -4.30 -50.28 11.27
C ASN A 723 -5.19 -50.50 12.45
N GLY A 724 -6.34 -51.12 12.17
CA GLY A 724 -7.36 -51.38 13.18
C GLY A 724 -8.36 -52.44 12.75
N ILE A 725 -9.29 -52.75 13.64
CA ILE A 725 -10.41 -53.62 13.38
C ILE A 725 -11.68 -52.78 13.34
N TYR A 726 -12.45 -52.94 12.28
CA TYR A 726 -13.77 -52.33 12.13
C TYR A 726 -14.85 -53.42 12.28
N SER A 727 -15.76 -53.22 13.22
CA SER A 727 -16.90 -54.11 13.46
C SER A 727 -18.20 -53.33 13.26
N ILE A 728 -19.04 -53.80 12.36
CA ILE A 728 -20.38 -53.26 12.14
C ILE A 728 -21.23 -53.66 13.33
N LEU A 729 -21.84 -52.72 14.04
CA LEU A 729 -22.61 -52.99 15.26
C LEU A 729 -24.03 -53.47 14.99
N SER A 730 -24.68 -53.07 13.91
CA SER A 730 -25.90 -53.61 13.31
C SER A 730 -26.22 -52.86 12.01
N GLN A 731 -26.84 -53.56 11.05
CA GLN A 731 -27.55 -52.87 9.97
C GLN A 731 -28.96 -52.55 10.51
N ARG A 732 -29.30 -51.27 10.69
CA ARG A 732 -30.69 -50.88 10.74
C ARG A 732 -31.26 -51.05 9.33
N LEU A 733 -32.14 -52.01 9.16
CA LEU A 733 -33.01 -52.10 8.00
C LEU A 733 -34.01 -50.92 8.11
N THR A 734 -33.82 -49.92 7.28
CA THR A 734 -34.81 -48.87 7.00
C THR A 734 -35.54 -49.23 5.73
#